data_347a896e7d01d3639947d06487f4216c
#
_entry.id   347a896e7d01d3639947d06487f4216c
#
_cell.length_a   1.000
_cell.length_b   1.000
_cell.length_c   1.000
_cell.angle_alpha   90.00
_cell.angle_beta   90.00
_cell.angle_gamma   90.00
#
_symmetry.space_group_name_H-M   'P 1'
#
loop_
_entity.id
_entity.type
_entity.pdbx_description
1 polymer ?
#
loop_
_entity_poly.entity_id
_entity_poly.type
_entity_poly.pdbx_seq_one_letter_code
_entity_poly.pdbx_strand_id
1 'polypeptide(L)'
;MKKIILLSISFLTVLSVFAQRSNCPVSPEANTFTQNDGTTITLFAYGNEQESYVETQEGFTVLLNSNGIYEYAYIDLNGNLSPSGIKANNQTQFNGKNSFPTHLRYSKFQQNILAQTFSQLENMNKKSLRKAGPQGFPTKGIRKVCVLLIEYPDLLATVQKSVVENLFNQPNYTGTGSFKDYYQRTSFGQLTLNSDVYGWYMADNNYINYGKSNPNYSANTQDLVRDAVVAADSAGVDFKQYDNDNDGEVDGLVLLHAGIGAEEQSAPNANNYIWSFRSTYWGSLTTNDGVSIGSFCFFPEKRYNNAAYSTVGIGVMTHEFGHILDLPDLYSTQSRGEGSGNYTNMAGGPWLNGEKTPCLFDAWSKMVMEWHTPTLISQNGTYTIPKAAADSNFSYRINTTRTNEYFLLENKQLKGNDRYIPGRGLAIWHVNTNTAKLLSAGGGNNVNNDTARYGLGLEQADGQRHLERATNRGDGGDLFPGLTNNKTFNSNSNPSSYFHPTTQGVRLPTNVAISNITINPDSSITFTLGSKAFAAFDGGSLTGCVPRTINFKNTSQFTSKFKWNFGDGSEEDTTVNPIHTFTKVGSYTVKLFIYDSLNVAVDSTIQTYAINSSPKAEGIINRLSADSFYFENKSSNFDYIFWKFGTSSNGNDQPFTFSFKTPGKIPVNLIAYKSNCTDTFKSEIEIWNTSIKTIQSINNVSIYPNPFNSQLSISFESVNNENTTFELLDLVGKQIFVENFETKKGFNQYNFNNLNNLTQQGIYILKISSNNESLVYKLIKE
;
A
#
# COMPACT_ATOMS: atom_id res chain seq x y z
N MET A 1 -13.34 -38.25 -31.82
CA MET A 1 -13.40 -36.78 -31.79
C MET A 1 -13.66 -36.34 -30.35
N LYS A 2 -12.60 -35.99 -29.61
CA LYS A 2 -12.71 -35.52 -28.21
C LYS A 2 -12.90 -34.01 -28.25
N LYS A 3 -14.03 -33.54 -27.68
CA LYS A 3 -14.28 -32.11 -27.43
C LYS A 3 -13.44 -31.67 -26.23
N ILE A 4 -12.53 -30.76 -26.45
CA ILE A 4 -11.80 -30.03 -25.40
C ILE A 4 -12.69 -28.86 -25.02
N ILE A 5 -13.17 -28.87 -23.78
CA ILE A 5 -13.84 -27.74 -23.16
C ILE A 5 -12.71 -26.87 -22.57
N LEU A 6 -12.47 -25.71 -23.17
CA LEU A 6 -11.63 -24.66 -22.56
C LEU A 6 -12.47 -23.94 -21.47
N LEU A 7 -12.16 -24.20 -20.22
CA LEU A 7 -12.59 -23.33 -19.11
C LEU A 7 -11.68 -22.10 -19.09
N SER A 8 -12.19 -20.97 -19.50
CA SER A 8 -11.53 -19.67 -19.27
C SER A 8 -11.75 -19.26 -17.82
N ILE A 9 -10.75 -19.52 -16.98
CA ILE A 9 -10.66 -18.96 -15.64
C ILE A 9 -10.16 -17.52 -15.81
N SER A 10 -11.06 -16.56 -15.65
CA SER A 10 -10.68 -15.16 -15.49
C SER A 10 -10.02 -15.00 -14.12
N PHE A 11 -8.70 -14.88 -14.10
CA PHE A 11 -7.95 -14.43 -12.93
C PHE A 11 -8.30 -12.96 -12.64
N LEU A 12 -9.23 -12.74 -11.72
CA LEU A 12 -9.24 -11.50 -10.96
C LEU A 12 -7.97 -11.54 -10.08
N THR A 13 -6.91 -10.86 -10.48
CA THR A 13 -5.80 -10.57 -9.61
C THR A 13 -6.27 -9.56 -8.57
N VAL A 14 -6.81 -10.06 -7.46
CA VAL A 14 -6.88 -9.30 -6.22
C VAL A 14 -5.42 -9.12 -5.80
N LEU A 15 -4.87 -7.94 -5.99
CA LEU A 15 -3.61 -7.54 -5.38
C LEU A 15 -3.84 -7.51 -3.86
N SER A 16 -3.60 -8.64 -3.21
CA SER A 16 -3.50 -8.71 -1.76
C SER A 16 -2.22 -7.97 -1.35
N VAL A 17 -2.38 -6.77 -0.81
CA VAL A 17 -1.30 -6.06 -0.13
C VAL A 17 -1.00 -6.85 1.14
N PHE A 18 0.10 -7.57 1.13
CA PHE A 18 0.57 -8.34 2.29
C PHE A 18 1.30 -7.38 3.22
N ALA A 19 0.92 -7.33 4.49
CA ALA A 19 1.69 -6.67 5.52
C ALA A 19 3.03 -7.42 5.67
N GLN A 20 4.09 -6.84 5.17
CA GLN A 20 5.44 -7.39 5.26
C GLN A 20 6.04 -6.99 6.61
N ARG A 21 6.70 -7.95 7.31
CA ARG A 21 7.52 -7.67 8.47
C ARG A 21 8.73 -6.87 8.02
N SER A 22 9.01 -5.77 8.70
CA SER A 22 10.22 -4.97 8.51
C SER A 22 11.06 -5.04 9.77
N ASN A 23 12.37 -4.95 9.63
CA ASN A 23 13.33 -5.17 10.71
C ASN A 23 14.41 -4.12 10.65
N CYS A 24 14.96 -3.74 11.80
CA CYS A 24 16.14 -2.86 11.81
C CYS A 24 17.40 -3.61 11.32
N PRO A 25 18.38 -2.90 10.78
CA PRO A 25 19.71 -3.48 10.55
C PRO A 25 20.39 -3.82 11.88
N VAL A 26 21.35 -4.75 11.85
CA VAL A 26 22.13 -5.12 13.02
C VAL A 26 22.88 -3.91 13.61
N SER A 27 23.10 -3.91 14.93
CA SER A 27 23.93 -2.89 15.59
C SER A 27 25.36 -2.88 15.03
N PRO A 28 25.87 -1.74 14.54
CA PRO A 28 27.21 -1.64 13.95
C PRO A 28 28.33 -1.49 14.97
N GLU A 29 28.01 -1.46 16.25
CA GLU A 29 29.01 -1.19 17.29
C GLU A 29 29.98 -2.34 17.45
N ALA A 30 31.26 -2.00 17.55
CA ALA A 30 32.32 -2.94 17.86
C ALA A 30 32.25 -3.43 19.30
N ASN A 31 32.27 -4.72 19.50
CA ASN A 31 32.34 -5.31 20.86
C ASN A 31 33.54 -6.22 21.02
N THR A 32 34.17 -6.13 22.19
CA THR A 32 35.30 -6.98 22.55
C THR A 32 34.84 -8.15 23.42
N PHE A 33 35.06 -9.35 22.94
CA PHE A 33 34.69 -10.60 23.63
C PHE A 33 35.89 -11.25 24.27
N THR A 34 35.71 -11.76 25.49
CA THR A 34 36.65 -12.72 26.08
C THR A 34 36.19 -14.12 25.67
N GLN A 35 37.02 -14.83 24.91
CA GLN A 35 36.77 -16.18 24.46
C GLN A 35 36.98 -17.18 25.59
N ASN A 36 36.47 -18.41 25.46
CA ASN A 36 36.56 -19.41 26.52
C ASN A 36 38.02 -19.81 26.92
N ASP A 37 38.99 -19.51 26.08
CA ASP A 37 40.40 -19.69 26.36
C ASP A 37 41.09 -18.49 27.03
N GLY A 38 40.32 -17.45 27.40
CA GLY A 38 40.81 -16.24 28.06
C GLY A 38 41.34 -15.15 27.12
N THR A 39 41.40 -15.41 25.81
CA THR A 39 41.86 -14.39 24.85
C THR A 39 40.70 -13.48 24.48
N THR A 40 40.99 -12.24 24.02
CA THR A 40 40.00 -11.29 23.59
C THR A 40 39.99 -11.11 22.07
N ILE A 41 38.80 -10.88 21.49
CA ILE A 41 38.60 -10.53 20.08
C ILE A 41 37.57 -9.39 19.96
N THR A 42 37.86 -8.41 19.12
CA THR A 42 36.94 -7.31 18.83
C THR A 42 36.27 -7.59 17.52
N LEU A 43 34.92 -7.56 17.51
CA LEU A 43 34.09 -7.93 16.39
C LEU A 43 33.07 -6.82 16.06
N PHE A 44 32.77 -6.69 14.78
CA PHE A 44 31.75 -5.83 14.22
C PHE A 44 30.62 -6.69 13.65
N ALA A 45 29.39 -6.29 13.84
CA ALA A 45 28.25 -7.01 13.31
C ALA A 45 27.67 -6.30 12.06
N TYR A 46 27.16 -7.10 11.11
CA TYR A 46 26.62 -6.65 9.83
C TYR A 46 25.35 -7.44 9.49
N GLY A 47 24.50 -6.85 8.62
CA GLY A 47 23.30 -7.50 8.11
C GLY A 47 22.03 -7.08 8.85
N ASN A 48 21.04 -7.98 8.87
CA ASN A 48 19.71 -7.77 9.44
C ASN A 48 19.18 -9.08 10.06
N GLU A 49 17.91 -9.11 10.45
CA GLU A 49 17.29 -10.30 11.04
C GLU A 49 17.36 -11.54 10.14
N GLN A 50 17.26 -11.39 8.82
CA GLN A 50 17.28 -12.51 7.87
C GLN A 50 18.69 -13.09 7.71
N GLU A 51 19.68 -12.22 7.62
CA GLU A 51 21.08 -12.61 7.45
C GLU A 51 21.99 -11.66 8.25
N SER A 52 22.55 -12.15 9.34
CA SER A 52 23.51 -11.41 10.17
C SER A 52 24.82 -12.19 10.31
N TYR A 53 25.92 -11.47 10.38
CA TYR A 53 27.27 -12.01 10.50
C TYR A 53 28.18 -11.04 11.25
N VAL A 54 29.29 -11.57 11.80
CA VAL A 54 30.29 -10.79 12.54
C VAL A 54 31.65 -10.88 11.86
N GLU A 55 32.39 -9.79 11.92
CA GLU A 55 33.72 -9.66 11.29
C GLU A 55 34.72 -9.05 12.24
N THR A 56 36.00 -9.36 12.00
CA THR A 56 37.12 -8.65 12.63
C THR A 56 37.23 -7.22 12.07
N GLN A 57 38.07 -6.39 12.69
CA GLN A 57 38.33 -5.03 12.21
C GLN A 57 38.88 -4.99 10.76
N GLU A 58 39.59 -6.04 10.35
CA GLU A 58 40.13 -6.20 9.01
C GLU A 58 39.09 -6.71 7.99
N GLY A 59 37.85 -6.97 8.43
CA GLY A 59 36.76 -7.45 7.59
C GLY A 59 36.72 -8.97 7.37
N PHE A 60 37.42 -9.74 8.16
CA PHE A 60 37.32 -11.21 8.07
C PHE A 60 36.09 -11.71 8.81
N THR A 61 35.19 -12.36 8.08
CA THR A 61 34.02 -13.02 8.67
C THR A 61 34.42 -14.14 9.59
N VAL A 62 33.84 -14.20 10.79
CA VAL A 62 34.16 -15.22 11.82
C VAL A 62 32.88 -15.88 12.33
N LEU A 63 33.01 -17.10 12.78
CA LEU A 63 31.95 -17.91 13.38
C LEU A 63 32.38 -18.45 14.74
N LEU A 64 31.45 -18.48 15.69
CA LEU A 64 31.67 -19.07 17.01
C LEU A 64 31.57 -20.59 16.90
N ASN A 65 32.62 -21.31 17.28
CA ASN A 65 32.61 -22.77 17.31
C ASN A 65 31.96 -23.32 18.62
N SER A 66 31.74 -24.61 18.70
CA SER A 66 31.14 -25.28 19.86
C SER A 66 31.93 -25.14 21.17
N ASN A 67 33.19 -24.73 21.10
CA ASN A 67 34.07 -24.51 22.27
C ASN A 67 34.06 -23.04 22.74
N GLY A 68 33.23 -22.18 22.13
CA GLY A 68 33.15 -20.74 22.46
C GLY A 68 34.36 -19.93 21.98
N ILE A 69 34.99 -20.36 20.87
CA ILE A 69 36.12 -19.69 20.21
C ILE A 69 35.68 -19.24 18.84
N TYR A 70 35.93 -17.97 18.47
CA TYR A 70 35.72 -17.45 17.13
C TYR A 70 36.80 -17.95 16.17
N GLU A 71 36.37 -18.52 15.04
CA GLU A 71 37.23 -19.01 13.97
C GLU A 71 36.93 -18.26 12.68
N TYR A 72 37.96 -18.09 11.82
CA TYR A 72 37.73 -17.53 10.49
C TYR A 72 36.74 -18.40 9.70
N ALA A 73 35.83 -17.76 8.97
CA ALA A 73 34.84 -18.47 8.17
C ALA A 73 35.40 -18.85 6.79
N TYR A 74 34.85 -19.90 6.21
CA TYR A 74 35.02 -20.28 4.81
C TYR A 74 33.67 -20.72 4.24
N ILE A 75 33.52 -20.72 2.90
CA ILE A 75 32.35 -21.28 2.24
C ILE A 75 32.55 -22.76 2.03
N ASP A 76 31.69 -23.58 2.59
CA ASP A 76 31.69 -25.03 2.40
C ASP A 76 31.17 -25.46 1.02
N LEU A 77 31.19 -26.73 0.69
CA LEU A 77 30.74 -27.30 -0.59
C LEU A 77 29.25 -27.10 -0.85
N ASN A 78 28.47 -26.82 0.20
CA ASN A 78 27.03 -26.53 0.10
C ASN A 78 26.74 -25.02 -0.01
N GLY A 79 27.78 -24.17 0.03
CA GLY A 79 27.67 -22.74 -0.04
C GLY A 79 27.35 -22.07 1.31
N ASN A 80 27.49 -22.80 2.43
CA ASN A 80 27.30 -22.26 3.78
C ASN A 80 28.59 -21.67 4.31
N LEU A 81 28.44 -20.69 5.21
CA LEU A 81 29.55 -20.25 6.06
C LEU A 81 29.83 -21.33 7.13
N SER A 82 31.08 -21.79 7.22
CA SER A 82 31.51 -22.80 8.17
C SER A 82 32.82 -22.37 8.86
N PRO A 83 33.00 -22.73 10.14
CA PRO A 83 34.24 -22.40 10.87
C PRO A 83 35.42 -23.21 10.32
N SER A 84 36.55 -22.54 10.13
CA SER A 84 37.74 -23.11 9.47
C SER A 84 38.63 -23.98 10.35
N GLY A 85 38.41 -24.02 11.66
CA GLY A 85 39.35 -24.60 12.64
C GLY A 85 40.52 -23.67 12.98
N ILE A 86 40.58 -22.47 12.36
CA ILE A 86 41.66 -21.50 12.62
C ILE A 86 41.09 -20.36 13.45
N LYS A 87 41.58 -20.24 14.68
CA LYS A 87 41.17 -19.22 15.64
C LYS A 87 41.38 -17.82 15.06
N ALA A 88 40.36 -17.00 15.14
CA ALA A 88 40.43 -15.58 14.80
C ALA A 88 41.13 -14.79 15.93
N ASN A 89 41.91 -13.79 15.58
CA ASN A 89 42.60 -12.90 16.49
C ASN A 89 42.57 -11.45 15.96
N ASN A 90 43.00 -10.49 16.82
CA ASN A 90 43.05 -9.07 16.49
C ASN A 90 44.32 -8.66 15.70
N GLN A 91 45.07 -9.58 15.13
CA GLN A 91 46.31 -9.27 14.42
C GLN A 91 46.07 -8.91 12.97
N THR A 92 46.63 -7.77 12.56
CA THR A 92 46.43 -7.14 11.25
C THR A 92 47.20 -7.78 10.09
N GLN A 93 48.02 -8.82 10.33
CA GLN A 93 48.81 -9.52 9.29
C GLN A 93 48.74 -11.02 9.45
N PHE A 94 48.15 -11.67 8.45
CA PHE A 94 48.19 -13.11 8.27
C PHE A 94 49.43 -13.46 7.42
N ASN A 95 50.54 -13.79 8.10
CA ASN A 95 51.75 -14.28 7.44
C ASN A 95 51.64 -15.80 7.15
N GLY A 96 50.62 -16.22 6.39
CA GLY A 96 50.37 -17.61 6.08
C GLY A 96 49.78 -17.88 4.71
N LYS A 97 50.03 -19.06 4.15
CA LYS A 97 49.58 -19.51 2.81
C LYS A 97 48.04 -19.62 2.64
N ASN A 98 47.24 -19.37 3.67
CA ASN A 98 45.78 -19.38 3.62
C ASN A 98 45.25 -17.97 3.86
N SER A 99 45.06 -17.19 2.78
CA SER A 99 44.36 -15.91 2.85
C SER A 99 42.85 -16.17 2.87
N PHE A 100 42.20 -15.87 4.00
CA PHE A 100 40.74 -15.83 4.03
C PHE A 100 40.29 -14.59 3.27
N PRO A 101 39.21 -14.70 2.46
CA PRO A 101 38.62 -13.54 1.85
C PRO A 101 37.95 -12.65 2.91
N THR A 102 38.08 -11.34 2.77
CA THR A 102 37.32 -10.36 3.58
C THR A 102 35.87 -10.30 3.12
N HIS A 103 34.99 -9.92 4.02
CA HIS A 103 33.55 -9.75 3.77
C HIS A 103 32.90 -10.99 3.15
N LEU A 104 33.22 -12.16 3.68
CA LEU A 104 32.71 -13.43 3.21
C LEU A 104 31.23 -13.58 3.58
N ARG A 105 30.41 -13.96 2.62
CA ARG A 105 28.97 -14.13 2.77
C ARG A 105 28.55 -15.50 2.30
N TYR A 106 27.34 -15.93 2.68
CA TYR A 106 26.72 -17.10 2.08
C TYR A 106 26.71 -17.01 0.56
N SER A 107 26.81 -18.14 -0.14
CA SER A 107 26.65 -18.15 -1.58
C SER A 107 25.31 -17.55 -1.99
N LYS A 108 25.21 -16.95 -3.20
CA LYS A 108 23.94 -16.42 -3.72
C LYS A 108 22.81 -17.47 -3.73
N PHE A 109 23.16 -18.73 -3.90
CA PHE A 109 22.21 -19.83 -3.84
C PHE A 109 21.65 -20.01 -2.43
N GLN A 110 22.51 -20.02 -1.40
CA GLN A 110 22.07 -20.11 0.00
C GLN A 110 21.33 -18.87 0.48
N GLN A 111 21.74 -17.68 0.09
CA GLN A 111 21.02 -16.45 0.37
C GLN A 111 19.59 -16.50 -0.17
N ASN A 112 19.40 -17.04 -1.39
CA ASN A 112 18.07 -17.20 -1.97
C ASN A 112 17.23 -18.25 -1.22
N ILE A 113 17.83 -19.34 -0.74
CA ILE A 113 17.15 -20.35 0.08
C ILE A 113 16.70 -19.74 1.42
N LEU A 114 17.58 -19.02 2.11
CA LEU A 114 17.25 -18.33 3.37
C LEU A 114 16.11 -17.34 3.19
N ALA A 115 16.17 -16.50 2.15
CA ALA A 115 15.12 -15.55 1.84
C ALA A 115 13.78 -16.23 1.49
N GLN A 116 13.80 -17.33 0.74
CA GLN A 116 12.61 -18.12 0.42
C GLN A 116 12.02 -18.80 1.66
N THR A 117 12.87 -19.37 2.51
CA THR A 117 12.45 -20.02 3.76
C THR A 117 11.78 -19.01 4.69
N PHE A 118 12.38 -17.84 4.84
CA PHE A 118 11.83 -16.76 5.65
C PHE A 118 10.46 -16.29 5.10
N SER A 119 10.38 -16.08 3.79
CA SER A 119 9.11 -15.72 3.11
C SER A 119 8.05 -16.82 3.20
N GLN A 120 8.45 -18.10 3.18
CA GLN A 120 7.51 -19.22 3.34
C GLN A 120 6.98 -19.31 4.77
N LEU A 121 7.80 -19.11 5.79
CA LEU A 121 7.39 -19.06 7.19
C LEU A 121 6.40 -17.90 7.42
N GLU A 122 6.67 -16.75 6.84
CA GLU A 122 5.72 -15.63 6.86
C GLU A 122 4.39 -15.96 6.13
N ASN A 123 4.44 -16.67 5.00
CA ASN A 123 3.25 -17.00 4.20
C ASN A 123 2.40 -18.13 4.79
N MET A 124 2.99 -19.10 5.49
CA MET A 124 2.25 -20.21 6.13
C MET A 124 1.31 -19.73 7.23
N ASN A 125 1.58 -18.59 7.83
CA ASN A 125 0.81 -18.01 8.93
C ASN A 125 -0.25 -17.00 8.50
N LYS A 126 -0.41 -16.74 7.19
CA LYS A 126 -1.38 -15.75 6.65
C LYS A 126 -2.75 -16.37 6.40
N LYS A 127 -3.56 -16.53 7.45
CA LYS A 127 -4.98 -16.90 7.37
C LYS A 127 -5.91 -15.83 7.94
N SER A 128 -5.79 -14.57 7.49
CA SER A 128 -6.90 -13.62 7.65
C SER A 128 -6.97 -12.68 6.47
N LEU A 129 -8.15 -12.65 5.86
CA LEU A 129 -8.53 -11.71 4.81
C LEU A 129 -8.71 -10.33 5.47
N ARG A 130 -7.76 -9.41 5.28
CA ARG A 130 -7.98 -8.01 5.59
C ARG A 130 -8.84 -7.36 4.51
N LYS A 131 -9.79 -6.54 4.94
CA LYS A 131 -10.45 -5.58 4.06
C LYS A 131 -9.40 -4.64 3.48
N ALA A 132 -9.35 -4.52 2.15
CA ALA A 132 -8.52 -3.54 1.47
C ALA A 132 -9.10 -2.14 1.70
N GLY A 133 -8.36 -1.29 2.42
CA GLY A 133 -8.58 0.15 2.50
C GLY A 133 -7.23 0.84 2.62
N PRO A 134 -7.04 2.06 2.09
CA PRO A 134 -5.81 2.83 2.27
C PRO A 134 -5.83 3.48 3.64
N GLN A 135 -5.48 2.73 4.68
CA GLN A 135 -5.52 3.24 6.04
C GLN A 135 -4.30 2.73 6.79
N GLY A 136 -3.43 3.66 7.07
CA GLY A 136 -2.29 3.54 7.93
C GLY A 136 -2.32 4.67 8.96
N PHE A 137 -1.39 4.66 9.87
CA PHE A 137 -1.24 5.70 10.88
C PHE A 137 -1.21 7.10 10.22
N PRO A 138 -2.05 8.05 10.65
CA PRO A 138 -2.11 9.38 10.04
C PRO A 138 -0.77 10.13 10.19
N THR A 139 -0.23 10.59 9.08
CA THR A 139 1.10 11.24 9.02
C THR A 139 1.12 12.67 9.54
N LYS A 140 -0.04 13.27 9.90
CA LYS A 140 -0.14 14.69 10.34
C LYS A 140 -1.04 14.82 11.56
N GLY A 141 -0.83 15.92 12.31
CA GLY A 141 -1.61 16.29 13.49
C GLY A 141 -1.02 15.74 14.78
N ILE A 142 -1.81 15.85 15.85
CA ILE A 142 -1.47 15.27 17.16
C ILE A 142 -2.08 13.87 17.22
N ARG A 143 -1.27 12.86 17.43
CA ARG A 143 -1.66 11.45 17.43
C ARG A 143 -1.24 10.77 18.73
N LYS A 144 -1.98 9.76 19.14
CA LYS A 144 -1.68 8.96 20.33
C LYS A 144 -1.00 7.65 19.96
N VAL A 145 -0.05 7.22 20.78
CA VAL A 145 0.67 5.95 20.65
C VAL A 145 0.52 5.16 21.93
N CYS A 146 0.06 3.92 21.86
CA CYS A 146 -0.01 3.00 22.98
C CYS A 146 1.34 2.29 23.14
N VAL A 147 1.95 2.39 24.32
CA VAL A 147 3.22 1.71 24.65
C VAL A 147 2.98 0.74 25.80
N LEU A 148 3.14 -0.56 25.52
CA LEU A 148 3.02 -1.63 26.51
C LEU A 148 4.40 -2.15 26.89
N LEU A 149 4.69 -2.18 28.19
CA LEU A 149 5.92 -2.72 28.75
C LEU A 149 5.69 -4.16 29.18
N ILE A 150 6.57 -5.07 28.77
CA ILE A 150 6.45 -6.50 29.06
C ILE A 150 7.74 -7.08 29.60
N GLU A 151 7.64 -7.89 30.65
CA GLU A 151 8.76 -8.62 31.27
C GLU A 151 8.45 -10.13 31.33
N TYR A 152 9.43 -10.93 31.70
CA TYR A 152 9.35 -12.37 31.63
C TYR A 152 9.55 -13.00 33.00
N PRO A 153 9.02 -14.21 33.29
CA PRO A 153 9.17 -14.88 34.57
C PRO A 153 10.64 -15.08 35.00
N ASP A 154 11.54 -15.25 34.03
CA ASP A 154 12.97 -15.48 34.22
C ASP A 154 13.84 -14.26 33.87
N LEU A 155 13.24 -13.14 33.38
CA LEU A 155 13.97 -11.92 33.04
C LEU A 155 13.10 -10.69 33.34
N LEU A 156 13.23 -10.17 34.56
CA LEU A 156 12.52 -8.97 34.99
C LEU A 156 13.16 -7.71 34.42
N ALA A 157 12.31 -6.72 34.16
CA ALA A 157 12.75 -5.42 33.69
C ALA A 157 13.61 -4.69 34.76
N THR A 158 14.54 -3.93 34.29
CA THR A 158 15.43 -3.13 35.15
C THR A 158 15.31 -1.63 34.91
N VAL A 159 14.68 -1.25 33.77
CA VAL A 159 14.39 0.13 33.44
C VAL A 159 13.01 0.49 34.00
N GLN A 160 12.98 1.53 34.80
CA GLN A 160 11.73 1.99 35.41
C GLN A 160 10.79 2.59 34.35
N LYS A 161 9.48 2.37 34.49
CA LYS A 161 8.45 2.89 33.62
C LYS A 161 8.60 4.40 33.37
N SER A 162 8.89 5.19 34.40
CA SER A 162 9.10 6.65 34.29
C SER A 162 10.27 7.04 33.37
N VAL A 163 11.30 6.19 33.26
CA VAL A 163 12.41 6.39 32.31
C VAL A 163 11.91 6.20 30.88
N VAL A 164 11.07 5.18 30.64
CA VAL A 164 10.44 4.95 29.33
C VAL A 164 9.48 6.08 28.98
N GLU A 165 8.64 6.54 29.92
CA GLU A 165 7.75 7.69 29.71
C GLU A 165 8.53 8.94 29.27
N ASN A 166 9.71 9.18 29.89
CA ASN A 166 10.58 10.28 29.51
C ASN A 166 11.22 10.08 28.14
N LEU A 167 11.67 8.87 27.83
CA LEU A 167 12.24 8.51 26.52
C LEU A 167 11.26 8.80 25.37
N PHE A 168 9.97 8.55 25.61
CA PHE A 168 8.94 8.79 24.60
C PHE A 168 8.49 10.26 24.55
N ASN A 169 8.34 10.94 25.68
CA ASN A 169 7.57 12.19 25.72
C ASN A 169 8.36 13.42 26.21
N GLN A 170 9.43 13.25 26.99
CA GLN A 170 10.09 14.39 27.65
C GLN A 170 10.81 15.27 26.61
N PRO A 171 10.47 16.57 26.51
CA PRO A 171 11.18 17.49 25.63
C PRO A 171 12.68 17.53 25.95
N ASN A 172 13.50 17.47 24.92
CA ASN A 172 14.96 17.50 24.99
C ASN A 172 15.56 16.45 25.95
N TYR A 173 14.95 15.26 26.01
CA TYR A 173 15.41 14.17 26.87
C TYR A 173 16.91 13.92 26.71
N THR A 174 17.65 13.89 27.81
CA THR A 174 19.13 13.73 27.87
C THR A 174 19.92 14.69 26.97
N GLY A 175 19.33 15.80 26.51
CA GLY A 175 19.97 16.75 25.59
C GLY A 175 20.01 16.33 24.13
N THR A 176 19.44 15.17 23.80
CA THR A 176 19.36 14.65 22.42
C THR A 176 17.94 14.71 21.85
N GLY A 177 16.94 14.59 22.70
CA GLY A 177 15.53 14.60 22.39
C GLY A 177 14.87 13.26 22.68
N SER A 178 13.53 13.28 22.77
CA SER A 178 12.67 12.11 22.92
C SER A 178 12.17 11.60 21.57
N PHE A 179 11.46 10.47 21.59
CA PHE A 179 10.71 9.95 20.44
C PHE A 179 9.75 11.02 19.87
N LYS A 180 9.01 11.72 20.72
CA LYS A 180 8.15 12.84 20.35
C LYS A 180 8.93 13.98 19.69
N ASP A 181 10.06 14.39 20.26
CA ASP A 181 10.89 15.44 19.69
C ASP A 181 11.41 15.08 18.29
N TYR A 182 11.76 13.81 18.08
CA TYR A 182 12.23 13.33 16.79
C TYR A 182 11.18 13.52 15.70
N TYR A 183 9.94 13.04 15.94
CA TYR A 183 8.87 13.18 14.94
C TYR A 183 8.43 14.63 14.74
N GLN A 184 8.43 15.44 15.77
CA GLN A 184 8.19 16.87 15.62
C GLN A 184 9.26 17.54 14.75
N ARG A 185 10.53 17.20 14.95
CA ARG A 185 11.63 17.77 14.16
C ARG A 185 11.61 17.29 12.71
N THR A 186 11.54 15.98 12.47
CA THR A 186 11.61 15.43 11.12
C THR A 186 10.39 15.81 10.26
N SER A 187 9.22 16.02 10.87
CA SER A 187 8.00 16.47 10.19
C SER A 187 7.83 18.00 10.17
N PHE A 188 8.77 18.76 10.71
CA PHE A 188 8.66 20.21 10.87
C PHE A 188 7.39 20.65 11.61
N GLY A 189 7.06 19.93 12.68
CA GLY A 189 5.91 20.18 13.54
C GLY A 189 4.57 19.70 12.98
N GLN A 190 4.54 19.06 11.80
CA GLN A 190 3.30 18.56 11.20
C GLN A 190 2.76 17.30 11.90
N LEU A 191 3.63 16.49 12.52
CA LEU A 191 3.26 15.31 13.30
C LEU A 191 3.77 15.44 14.74
N THR A 192 2.88 15.28 15.72
CA THR A 192 3.21 15.20 17.15
C THR A 192 2.67 13.89 17.70
N LEU A 193 3.55 13.06 18.25
CA LEU A 193 3.21 11.80 18.86
C LEU A 193 3.18 11.94 20.40
N ASN A 194 2.02 11.71 21.00
CA ASN A 194 1.86 11.61 22.45
C ASN A 194 1.74 10.13 22.83
N SER A 195 2.67 9.64 23.61
CA SER A 195 2.73 8.21 23.97
C SER A 195 2.27 7.98 25.40
N ASP A 196 1.27 7.10 25.57
CA ASP A 196 0.84 6.65 26.90
C ASP A 196 1.51 5.30 27.19
N VAL A 197 2.20 5.19 28.33
CA VAL A 197 3.01 4.02 28.68
C VAL A 197 2.34 3.22 29.79
N TYR A 198 2.17 1.91 29.60
CA TYR A 198 1.50 1.00 30.55
C TYR A 198 2.37 -0.23 30.86
N GLY A 199 2.17 -0.82 31.99
CA GLY A 199 2.91 -2.03 32.46
C GLY A 199 3.98 -1.65 33.46
N TRP A 200 4.91 -2.49 33.82
CA TRP A 200 5.36 -3.77 33.20
C TRP A 200 4.32 -4.88 33.42
N TYR A 201 3.94 -5.55 32.36
CA TYR A 201 3.08 -6.75 32.40
C TYR A 201 3.96 -8.00 32.31
N MET A 202 3.54 -9.09 32.98
CA MET A 202 4.26 -10.36 32.94
C MET A 202 3.82 -11.20 31.74
N ALA A 203 4.76 -11.64 30.95
CA ALA A 203 4.53 -12.61 29.88
C ALA A 203 4.28 -14.02 30.44
N ASP A 204 3.56 -14.85 29.71
CA ASP A 204 3.25 -16.22 30.13
C ASP A 204 4.45 -17.15 30.16
N ASN A 205 5.46 -16.91 29.32
CA ASN A 205 6.62 -17.78 29.15
C ASN A 205 7.94 -17.04 29.37
N ASN A 206 9.02 -17.83 29.55
CA ASN A 206 10.39 -17.35 29.66
C ASN A 206 10.85 -16.60 28.38
N TYR A 207 11.77 -15.66 28.52
CA TYR A 207 12.19 -14.78 27.40
C TYR A 207 12.71 -15.57 26.18
N ILE A 208 13.42 -16.68 26.40
CA ILE A 208 13.96 -17.52 25.31
C ILE A 208 12.86 -18.13 24.41
N ASN A 209 11.64 -18.28 24.93
CA ASN A 209 10.52 -18.77 24.15
C ASN A 209 10.16 -17.81 23.02
N TYR A 210 10.36 -16.52 23.24
CA TYR A 210 10.06 -15.44 22.31
C TYR A 210 11.28 -15.00 21.49
N GLY A 211 12.45 -15.57 21.74
CA GLY A 211 13.70 -15.19 21.10
C GLY A 211 13.85 -15.72 19.68
N LYS A 212 14.69 -15.04 18.89
CA LYS A 212 14.97 -15.35 17.48
C LYS A 212 15.46 -16.79 17.25
N SER A 213 16.15 -17.38 18.24
CA SER A 213 16.62 -18.78 18.17
C SER A 213 15.49 -19.82 18.27
N ASN A 214 14.29 -19.44 18.70
CA ASN A 214 13.16 -20.35 18.81
C ASN A 214 12.56 -20.64 17.42
N PRO A 215 12.35 -21.92 17.04
CA PRO A 215 11.77 -22.27 15.73
C PRO A 215 10.35 -21.72 15.51
N ASN A 216 9.62 -21.43 16.60
CA ASN A 216 8.29 -20.82 16.57
C ASN A 216 8.31 -19.31 16.81
N TYR A 217 9.45 -18.66 16.69
CA TYR A 217 9.66 -17.25 16.99
C TYR A 217 8.55 -16.33 16.51
N SER A 218 8.18 -16.44 15.23
CA SER A 218 7.17 -15.57 14.64
C SER A 218 5.78 -15.78 15.26
N ALA A 219 5.39 -17.01 15.61
CA ALA A 219 4.11 -17.29 16.27
C ALA A 219 4.16 -16.84 17.74
N ASN A 220 5.26 -17.14 18.44
CA ASN A 220 5.39 -16.79 19.85
C ASN A 220 5.40 -15.26 20.07
N THR A 221 5.95 -14.47 19.14
CA THR A 221 5.88 -13.01 19.23
C THR A 221 4.44 -12.48 19.03
N GLN A 222 3.61 -13.16 18.24
CA GLN A 222 2.18 -12.84 18.15
C GLN A 222 1.44 -13.18 19.46
N ASP A 223 1.77 -14.29 20.09
CA ASP A 223 1.25 -14.65 21.40
C ASP A 223 1.64 -13.61 22.47
N LEU A 224 2.89 -13.12 22.44
CA LEU A 224 3.35 -12.07 23.34
C LEU A 224 2.58 -10.75 23.17
N VAL A 225 2.23 -10.38 21.92
CA VAL A 225 1.35 -9.23 21.66
C VAL A 225 -0.03 -9.44 22.30
N ARG A 226 -0.61 -10.63 22.11
CA ARG A 226 -1.90 -10.96 22.73
C ARG A 226 -1.85 -10.86 24.25
N ASP A 227 -0.83 -11.45 24.86
CA ASP A 227 -0.67 -11.49 26.31
C ASP A 227 -0.55 -10.08 26.90
N ALA A 228 0.27 -9.22 26.25
CA ALA A 228 0.41 -7.83 26.65
C ALA A 228 -0.89 -7.02 26.50
N VAL A 229 -1.60 -7.20 25.41
CA VAL A 229 -2.86 -6.50 25.13
C VAL A 229 -3.94 -6.96 26.11
N VAL A 230 -4.09 -8.27 26.34
CA VAL A 230 -5.08 -8.82 27.28
C VAL A 230 -4.81 -8.35 28.72
N ALA A 231 -3.55 -8.31 29.13
CA ALA A 231 -3.17 -7.80 30.44
C ALA A 231 -3.47 -6.30 30.57
N ALA A 232 -3.18 -5.50 29.57
CA ALA A 232 -3.45 -4.06 29.56
C ALA A 232 -4.95 -3.75 29.53
N ASP A 233 -5.70 -4.47 28.71
CA ASP A 233 -7.16 -4.36 28.60
C ASP A 233 -7.85 -4.72 29.93
N SER A 234 -7.39 -5.82 30.58
CA SER A 234 -7.83 -6.20 31.92
C SER A 234 -7.49 -5.18 33.01
N ALA A 235 -6.40 -4.43 32.83
CA ALA A 235 -6.00 -3.33 33.68
C ALA A 235 -6.75 -2.00 33.42
N GLY A 236 -7.66 -1.99 32.45
CA GLY A 236 -8.52 -0.84 32.12
C GLY A 236 -7.90 0.16 31.15
N VAL A 237 -6.96 -0.26 30.32
CA VAL A 237 -6.47 0.58 29.21
C VAL A 237 -7.56 0.72 28.17
N ASP A 238 -7.95 1.96 27.86
CA ASP A 238 -8.90 2.27 26.79
C ASP A 238 -8.15 2.33 25.46
N PHE A 239 -8.18 1.24 24.71
CA PHE A 239 -7.50 1.09 23.41
C PHE A 239 -8.13 1.93 22.29
N LYS A 240 -9.40 2.30 22.41
CA LYS A 240 -10.10 3.12 21.42
C LYS A 240 -9.45 4.49 21.20
N GLN A 241 -8.71 5.00 22.20
CA GLN A 241 -7.99 6.26 22.08
C GLN A 241 -6.84 6.23 21.06
N TYR A 242 -6.39 5.04 20.64
CA TYR A 242 -5.26 4.80 19.73
C TYR A 242 -5.71 4.37 18.32
N ASP A 243 -7.00 4.38 18.06
CA ASP A 243 -7.62 4.34 16.74
C ASP A 243 -7.63 5.77 16.18
N ASN A 244 -6.51 6.22 15.59
CA ASN A 244 -6.26 7.60 15.22
C ASN A 244 -6.97 8.04 13.94
N ASP A 245 -7.45 7.09 13.12
CA ASP A 245 -8.15 7.34 11.86
C ASP A 245 -9.62 6.86 11.88
N ASN A 246 -10.06 6.27 13.00
CA ASN A 246 -11.41 5.76 13.28
C ASN A 246 -11.83 4.62 12.33
N ASP A 247 -10.91 3.72 12.01
CA ASP A 247 -11.18 2.54 11.17
C ASP A 247 -11.54 1.29 12.01
N GLY A 248 -11.45 1.37 13.33
CA GLY A 248 -11.72 0.30 14.29
C GLY A 248 -10.49 -0.55 14.62
N GLU A 249 -9.29 -0.12 14.21
CA GLU A 249 -8.02 -0.74 14.58
C GLU A 249 -7.16 0.21 15.41
N VAL A 250 -6.38 -0.34 16.33
CA VAL A 250 -5.32 0.40 17.05
C VAL A 250 -4.17 0.68 16.10
N ASP A 251 -3.86 1.95 15.87
CA ASP A 251 -2.80 2.41 15.00
C ASP A 251 -1.45 2.43 15.72
N GLY A 252 -0.57 1.49 15.40
CA GLY A 252 0.82 1.56 15.84
C GLY A 252 1.04 1.27 17.33
N LEU A 253 0.66 0.08 17.78
CA LEU A 253 0.98 -0.43 19.10
C LEU A 253 2.52 -0.62 19.23
N VAL A 254 3.09 -0.14 20.33
CA VAL A 254 4.49 -0.33 20.69
C VAL A 254 4.60 -1.30 21.86
N LEU A 255 5.43 -2.33 21.73
CA LEU A 255 5.78 -3.25 22.81
C LEU A 255 7.27 -3.08 23.16
N LEU A 256 7.55 -2.77 24.40
CA LEU A 256 8.92 -2.66 24.90
C LEU A 256 9.16 -3.79 25.89
N HIS A 257 10.12 -4.67 25.56
CA HIS A 257 10.38 -5.89 26.34
C HIS A 257 11.63 -5.79 27.23
N ALA A 258 11.66 -6.54 28.32
CA ALA A 258 12.80 -6.65 29.21
C ALA A 258 14.02 -7.23 28.48
N GLY A 259 15.22 -6.81 28.86
CA GLY A 259 16.48 -7.25 28.29
C GLY A 259 16.95 -6.47 27.08
N ILE A 260 17.81 -7.10 26.26
CA ILE A 260 18.38 -6.52 25.02
C ILE A 260 17.61 -6.99 23.80
N GLY A 261 17.86 -6.35 22.65
CA GLY A 261 17.38 -6.83 21.36
C GLY A 261 18.32 -7.80 20.68
N ALA A 262 17.76 -8.69 19.85
CA ALA A 262 18.58 -9.62 19.07
C ALA A 262 19.43 -8.94 17.99
N GLU A 263 19.13 -7.70 17.63
CA GLU A 263 19.94 -6.85 16.75
C GLU A 263 21.33 -6.51 17.30
N GLU A 264 21.51 -6.68 18.60
CA GLU A 264 22.81 -6.60 19.27
C GLU A 264 23.63 -7.91 19.07
N GLN A 265 23.84 -8.30 17.81
CA GLN A 265 24.47 -9.57 17.42
C GLN A 265 25.87 -9.78 18.00
N SER A 266 26.52 -8.71 18.43
CA SER A 266 27.79 -8.75 19.16
C SER A 266 27.61 -9.06 20.65
N ALA A 267 26.37 -9.12 21.19
CA ALA A 267 26.13 -9.49 22.58
C ALA A 267 26.07 -11.03 22.76
N PRO A 268 26.46 -11.55 23.91
CA PRO A 268 26.33 -12.98 24.22
C PRO A 268 24.85 -13.41 24.14
N ASN A 269 24.61 -14.51 23.45
CA ASN A 269 23.27 -15.11 23.32
C ASN A 269 22.19 -14.15 22.74
N ALA A 270 22.58 -13.17 21.92
CA ALA A 270 21.66 -12.18 21.35
C ALA A 270 20.42 -12.83 20.69
N ASN A 271 20.59 -13.95 19.99
CA ASN A 271 19.48 -14.67 19.34
C ASN A 271 18.46 -15.30 20.32
N ASN A 272 18.73 -15.28 21.64
CA ASN A 272 17.74 -15.68 22.63
C ASN A 272 16.72 -14.59 22.95
N TYR A 273 16.91 -13.38 22.40
CA TYR A 273 16.03 -12.23 22.55
C TYR A 273 15.22 -11.97 21.27
N ILE A 274 14.25 -11.08 21.38
CA ILE A 274 13.45 -10.59 20.25
C ILE A 274 14.29 -9.59 19.45
N TRP A 275 14.28 -9.70 18.13
CA TRP A 275 14.79 -8.66 17.24
C TRP A 275 13.79 -7.52 17.17
N SER A 276 14.21 -6.27 17.17
CA SER A 276 13.31 -5.12 16.96
C SER A 276 12.74 -5.15 15.54
N PHE A 277 11.41 -5.07 15.43
CA PHE A 277 10.72 -5.13 14.14
C PHE A 277 9.33 -4.53 14.21
N ARG A 278 8.81 -4.14 13.04
CA ARG A 278 7.39 -3.85 12.81
C ARG A 278 6.70 -5.03 12.16
N SER A 279 5.50 -5.33 12.61
CA SER A 279 4.63 -6.33 11.98
C SER A 279 3.15 -5.95 12.13
N THR A 280 2.28 -6.83 11.66
CA THR A 280 0.84 -6.75 11.87
C THR A 280 0.39 -7.97 12.65
N TYR A 281 -0.60 -7.81 13.53
CA TYR A 281 -1.14 -8.92 14.29
C TYR A 281 -1.86 -9.92 13.36
N TRP A 282 -1.62 -11.23 13.59
CA TRP A 282 -2.17 -12.30 12.76
C TRP A 282 -3.51 -12.76 13.34
N GLY A 283 -4.60 -12.40 12.77
CA GLY A 283 -5.91 -12.79 13.23
C GLY A 283 -6.73 -11.60 13.71
N SER A 284 -7.72 -11.85 14.57
CA SER A 284 -8.50 -10.79 15.18
C SER A 284 -8.30 -10.85 16.71
N LEU A 285 -7.72 -9.79 17.26
CA LEU A 285 -7.65 -9.55 18.69
C LEU A 285 -8.44 -8.27 18.97
N THR A 286 -9.65 -8.43 19.45
CA THR A 286 -10.53 -7.30 19.74
C THR A 286 -10.50 -7.04 21.24
N THR A 287 -10.30 -5.79 21.63
CA THR A 287 -10.29 -5.32 23.01
C THR A 287 -11.70 -5.13 23.56
N ASN A 288 -11.82 -4.93 24.87
CA ASN A 288 -13.12 -4.65 25.51
C ASN A 288 -13.77 -3.36 25.00
N ASP A 289 -12.95 -2.43 24.45
CA ASP A 289 -13.40 -1.16 23.87
C ASP A 289 -13.92 -1.29 22.44
N GLY A 290 -13.85 -2.49 21.87
CA GLY A 290 -14.38 -2.82 20.56
C GLY A 290 -13.48 -2.49 19.38
N VAL A 291 -12.21 -2.13 19.61
CA VAL A 291 -11.19 -1.96 18.56
C VAL A 291 -10.31 -3.19 18.45
N SER A 292 -9.80 -3.45 17.25
CA SER A 292 -8.89 -4.57 16.98
C SER A 292 -7.44 -4.13 17.00
N ILE A 293 -6.51 -5.06 17.21
CA ILE A 293 -5.08 -4.79 17.14
C ILE A 293 -4.60 -4.97 15.71
N GLY A 294 -4.04 -3.91 15.16
CA GLY A 294 -3.49 -3.84 13.81
C GLY A 294 -1.97 -4.00 13.74
N SER A 295 -1.30 -2.91 13.41
CA SER A 295 0.16 -2.85 13.32
C SER A 295 0.82 -2.64 14.68
N PHE A 296 1.97 -3.28 14.88
CA PHE A 296 2.74 -3.15 16.12
C PHE A 296 4.25 -3.19 15.83
N CYS A 297 5.06 -2.73 16.79
CA CYS A 297 6.50 -2.89 16.79
C CYS A 297 7.03 -3.30 18.16
N PHE A 298 8.15 -4.06 18.15
CA PHE A 298 8.89 -4.50 19.33
C PHE A 298 10.20 -3.74 19.49
N PHE A 299 10.55 -3.42 20.76
CA PHE A 299 11.81 -2.82 21.16
C PHE A 299 12.31 -3.41 22.48
N PRO A 300 13.65 -3.47 22.70
CA PRO A 300 14.21 -3.84 24.00
C PRO A 300 14.20 -2.64 24.96
N GLU A 301 14.32 -2.94 26.27
CA GLU A 301 14.60 -1.90 27.27
C GLU A 301 16.06 -1.43 27.32
N LYS A 302 16.98 -2.29 26.83
CA LYS A 302 18.41 -2.10 26.95
C LYS A 302 19.16 -2.33 25.65
N ARG A 303 20.31 -1.69 25.60
CA ARG A 303 21.40 -1.95 24.66
C ARG A 303 22.56 -2.65 25.32
N TYR A 304 23.33 -3.39 24.52
CA TYR A 304 24.62 -3.95 24.88
C TYR A 304 25.72 -3.18 24.14
N ASN A 305 26.65 -2.60 24.89
CA ASN A 305 27.77 -1.88 24.31
C ASN A 305 29.05 -2.23 25.10
N ASN A 306 29.98 -2.88 24.46
CA ASN A 306 31.31 -3.21 24.98
C ASN A 306 31.29 -3.80 26.41
N ALA A 307 30.54 -4.89 26.59
CA ALA A 307 30.31 -5.60 27.86
C ALA A 307 29.52 -4.82 28.93
N ALA A 308 28.90 -3.70 28.56
CA ALA A 308 28.02 -2.90 29.42
C ALA A 308 26.60 -2.81 28.90
N TYR A 309 25.63 -2.80 29.80
CA TYR A 309 24.22 -2.57 29.48
C TYR A 309 23.85 -1.12 29.76
N SER A 310 23.12 -0.51 28.87
CA SER A 310 22.54 0.83 29.03
C SER A 310 21.08 0.82 28.61
N THR A 311 20.31 1.82 29.03
CA THR A 311 18.96 2.05 28.50
C THR A 311 19.04 2.28 27.00
N VAL A 312 18.08 1.72 26.27
CA VAL A 312 17.94 1.90 24.82
C VAL A 312 17.81 3.36 24.44
N GLY A 313 18.26 3.74 23.25
CA GLY A 313 18.00 5.04 22.64
C GLY A 313 16.68 5.08 21.88
N ILE A 314 16.41 6.18 21.17
CA ILE A 314 15.20 6.32 20.34
C ILE A 314 15.40 5.86 18.89
N GLY A 315 16.62 5.52 18.50
CA GLY A 315 16.98 5.34 17.09
C GLY A 315 16.20 4.24 16.40
N VAL A 316 16.29 3.01 16.90
CA VAL A 316 15.54 1.87 16.37
C VAL A 316 14.04 2.09 16.51
N MET A 317 13.58 2.69 17.62
CA MET A 317 12.16 3.03 17.81
C MET A 317 11.63 3.95 16.70
N THR A 318 12.42 4.97 16.32
CA THR A 318 12.01 5.90 15.27
C THR A 318 12.08 5.30 13.87
N HIS A 319 12.90 4.29 13.66
CA HIS A 319 12.98 3.52 12.41
C HIS A 319 11.74 2.63 12.25
N GLU A 320 11.48 1.73 13.24
CA GLU A 320 10.36 0.79 13.16
C GLU A 320 9.00 1.51 13.14
N PHE A 321 8.89 2.62 13.86
CA PHE A 321 7.69 3.45 13.76
C PHE A 321 7.59 4.19 12.41
N GLY A 322 8.71 4.42 11.71
CA GLY A 322 8.71 4.83 10.30
C GLY A 322 7.97 3.83 9.40
N HIS A 323 8.07 2.54 9.71
CA HIS A 323 7.29 1.49 9.03
C HIS A 323 5.82 1.48 9.42
N ILE A 324 5.45 1.91 10.63
CA ILE A 324 4.05 2.19 11.00
C ILE A 324 3.49 3.31 10.12
N LEU A 325 4.32 4.31 9.78
CA LEU A 325 3.98 5.38 8.84
C LEU A 325 4.07 4.95 7.36
N ASP A 326 4.25 3.66 7.07
CA ASP A 326 4.30 3.06 5.72
C ASP A 326 5.62 3.25 4.95
N LEU A 327 6.67 3.82 5.57
CA LEU A 327 7.99 3.93 4.93
C LEU A 327 8.66 2.57 4.79
N PRO A 328 9.32 2.26 3.65
CA PRO A 328 10.11 1.04 3.47
C PRO A 328 11.52 1.17 4.06
N ASP A 329 12.21 0.04 4.24
CA ASP A 329 13.65 0.04 4.43
C ASP A 329 14.38 0.62 3.22
N LEU A 330 15.35 1.48 3.49
CA LEU A 330 16.21 2.11 2.49
C LEU A 330 17.65 1.54 2.54
N TYR A 331 17.86 0.41 3.20
CA TYR A 331 19.01 -0.47 3.05
C TYR A 331 18.60 -1.74 2.28
N SER A 332 19.57 -2.60 1.92
CA SER A 332 19.23 -3.88 1.29
C SER A 332 18.75 -4.90 2.31
N THR A 333 17.48 -5.28 2.29
CA THR A 333 16.93 -6.35 3.15
C THR A 333 17.47 -7.73 2.81
N GLN A 334 18.27 -7.86 1.74
CA GLN A 334 18.99 -9.07 1.34
C GLN A 334 20.50 -8.98 1.63
N SER A 335 20.93 -8.07 2.50
CA SER A 335 22.32 -7.88 2.94
C SER A 335 23.33 -7.71 1.78
N ARG A 336 22.89 -7.11 0.67
CA ARG A 336 23.73 -6.92 -0.54
C ARG A 336 24.36 -5.54 -0.62
N GLY A 337 23.94 -4.60 0.20
CA GLY A 337 24.39 -3.23 0.26
C GLY A 337 23.79 -2.48 1.43
N GLU A 338 24.36 -1.34 1.80
CA GLU A 338 23.89 -0.48 2.89
C GLU A 338 22.82 0.53 2.44
N GLY A 339 22.39 0.45 1.17
CA GLY A 339 21.39 1.33 0.62
C GLY A 339 21.74 2.80 0.76
N SER A 340 20.90 3.55 1.49
CA SER A 340 21.11 4.98 1.76
C SER A 340 22.06 5.25 2.95
N GLY A 341 22.59 4.22 3.59
CA GLY A 341 23.56 4.30 4.67
C GLY A 341 23.12 5.10 5.89
N ASN A 342 24.08 5.70 6.59
CA ASN A 342 23.85 6.51 7.79
C ASN A 342 23.28 7.91 7.51
N TYR A 343 22.76 8.17 6.28
CA TYR A 343 22.23 9.46 5.86
C TYR A 343 20.70 9.56 5.97
N THR A 344 20.02 8.48 6.30
CA THR A 344 18.58 8.46 6.58
C THR A 344 18.23 7.50 7.71
N ASN A 345 17.17 7.83 8.45
CA ASN A 345 16.69 6.98 9.54
C ASN A 345 16.11 5.64 9.05
N MET A 346 15.65 5.55 7.79
CA MET A 346 15.16 4.31 7.21
C MET A 346 16.28 3.39 6.68
N ALA A 347 17.56 3.70 6.99
CA ALA A 347 18.69 2.83 6.69
C ALA A 347 19.61 2.71 7.94
N GLY A 348 20.89 3.08 7.86
CA GLY A 348 21.85 2.98 8.97
C GLY A 348 21.73 4.07 10.05
N GLY A 349 20.99 5.14 9.75
CA GLY A 349 20.86 6.33 10.59
C GLY A 349 20.32 6.14 12.01
N PRO A 350 19.51 5.11 12.33
CA PRO A 350 19.06 4.82 13.69
C PRO A 350 20.20 4.63 14.71
N TRP A 351 21.30 4.05 14.27
CA TRP A 351 22.44 3.68 15.16
C TRP A 351 23.33 4.84 15.56
N LEU A 352 23.15 6.02 14.98
CA LEU A 352 24.02 7.16 15.23
C LEU A 352 24.00 7.58 16.71
N ASN A 353 25.21 7.89 17.22
CA ASN A 353 25.44 8.23 18.64
C ASN A 353 24.88 7.16 19.59
N GLY A 354 25.00 5.87 19.25
CA GLY A 354 24.45 4.79 20.06
C GLY A 354 22.94 4.94 20.25
N GLU A 355 22.20 5.10 19.16
CA GLU A 355 20.74 5.30 19.06
C GLU A 355 20.20 6.57 19.74
N LYS A 356 21.03 7.36 20.42
CA LYS A 356 20.55 8.53 21.14
C LYS A 356 20.19 9.70 20.22
N THR A 357 20.80 9.73 19.02
CA THR A 357 20.62 10.82 18.05
C THR A 357 20.51 10.27 16.65
N PRO A 358 19.42 9.57 16.32
CA PRO A 358 19.17 9.12 14.94
C PRO A 358 19.11 10.30 14.00
N CYS A 359 19.61 10.18 12.77
CA CYS A 359 19.47 11.23 11.77
C CYS A 359 18.01 11.40 11.35
N LEU A 360 17.71 12.54 10.72
CA LEU A 360 16.38 12.79 10.18
C LEU A 360 16.09 11.88 8.99
N PHE A 361 14.81 11.71 8.65
CA PHE A 361 14.43 11.15 7.37
C PHE A 361 14.99 11.96 6.21
N ASP A 362 15.25 11.31 5.09
CA ASP A 362 15.71 11.93 3.85
C ASP A 362 14.59 12.72 3.15
N ALA A 363 14.94 13.48 2.11
CA ALA A 363 14.00 14.32 1.38
C ALA A 363 12.88 13.52 0.69
N TRP A 364 13.14 12.27 0.23
CA TRP A 364 12.12 11.42 -0.37
C TRP A 364 11.11 10.93 0.68
N SER A 365 11.58 10.43 1.80
CA SER A 365 10.74 9.98 2.92
C SER A 365 9.82 11.11 3.41
N LYS A 366 10.37 12.32 3.62
CA LYS A 366 9.57 13.49 4.00
C LYS A 366 8.55 13.89 2.93
N MET A 367 8.89 13.75 1.64
CA MET A 367 8.00 14.05 0.53
C MET A 367 6.83 13.07 0.45
N VAL A 368 7.07 11.76 0.57
CA VAL A 368 6.00 10.76 0.51
C VAL A 368 5.10 10.77 1.74
N MET A 369 5.60 11.24 2.89
CA MET A 369 4.81 11.53 4.10
C MET A 369 4.04 12.85 4.00
N GLU A 370 4.16 13.58 2.89
CA GLU A 370 3.58 14.90 2.65
C GLU A 370 4.01 15.97 3.68
N TRP A 371 5.13 15.76 4.36
CA TRP A 371 5.71 16.77 5.24
C TRP A 371 6.49 17.83 4.49
N HIS A 372 6.86 17.55 3.25
CA HIS A 372 7.65 18.40 2.40
C HIS A 372 7.25 18.27 0.94
N THR A 373 7.29 19.41 0.22
CA THR A 373 7.16 19.45 -1.24
C THR A 373 8.44 20.02 -1.83
N PRO A 374 9.29 19.21 -2.48
CA PRO A 374 10.50 19.71 -3.12
C PRO A 374 10.19 20.74 -4.21
N THR A 375 10.98 21.81 -4.24
CA THR A 375 10.88 22.82 -5.30
C THR A 375 11.45 22.28 -6.60
N LEU A 376 10.62 22.20 -7.64
CA LEU A 376 11.06 21.76 -8.96
C LEU A 376 11.96 22.82 -9.62
N ILE A 377 13.17 22.41 -10.03
CA ILE A 377 14.04 23.23 -10.87
C ILE A 377 13.92 22.74 -12.32
N SER A 378 13.51 23.64 -13.19
CA SER A 378 13.30 23.37 -14.63
C SER A 378 14.06 24.32 -15.56
N GLN A 379 14.88 25.22 -15.00
CA GLN A 379 15.68 26.19 -15.73
C GLN A 379 17.15 26.09 -15.32
N ASN A 380 18.04 26.38 -16.26
CA ASN A 380 19.47 26.53 -15.99
C ASN A 380 19.74 27.79 -15.17
N GLY A 381 20.73 27.75 -14.30
CA GLY A 381 21.09 28.89 -13.46
C GLY A 381 21.83 28.49 -12.20
N THR A 382 22.08 29.47 -11.35
CA THR A 382 22.67 29.26 -10.01
C THR A 382 21.59 29.22 -8.96
N TYR A 383 21.63 28.20 -8.13
CA TYR A 383 20.63 27.89 -7.07
C TYR A 383 21.30 27.77 -5.71
N THR A 384 20.58 28.12 -4.68
CA THR A 384 21.05 27.99 -3.31
C THR A 384 20.01 27.25 -2.46
N ILE A 385 20.45 26.21 -1.76
CA ILE A 385 19.66 25.58 -0.68
C ILE A 385 20.00 26.34 0.61
N PRO A 386 19.03 27.07 1.21
CA PRO A 386 19.33 28.14 2.16
C PRO A 386 19.86 27.66 3.51
N LYS A 387 19.50 26.45 3.95
CA LYS A 387 19.89 25.93 5.28
C LYS A 387 19.95 24.42 5.28
N ALA A 388 20.56 23.88 6.33
CA ALA A 388 20.57 22.44 6.59
C ALA A 388 19.16 21.85 6.71
N ALA A 389 18.99 20.60 6.30
CA ALA A 389 17.73 19.87 6.41
C ALA A 389 17.20 19.78 7.86
N ALA A 390 18.10 19.87 8.85
CA ALA A 390 17.73 19.90 10.26
C ALA A 390 17.09 21.24 10.71
N ASP A 391 17.32 22.32 9.95
CA ASP A 391 16.86 23.66 10.29
C ASP A 391 15.78 24.19 9.34
N SER A 392 15.54 23.53 8.21
CA SER A 392 14.57 23.98 7.22
C SER A 392 13.98 22.84 6.41
N ASN A 393 12.69 23.00 6.09
CA ASN A 393 11.97 22.08 5.20
C ASN A 393 12.18 22.51 3.75
N PHE A 394 13.37 22.27 3.21
CA PHE A 394 13.73 22.71 1.85
C PHE A 394 14.56 21.67 1.11
N SER A 395 14.16 21.36 -0.10
CA SER A 395 14.95 20.60 -1.07
C SER A 395 14.56 20.98 -2.49
N TYR A 396 15.44 20.69 -3.46
CA TYR A 396 15.12 20.80 -4.87
C TYR A 396 14.84 19.42 -5.49
N ARG A 397 14.00 19.42 -6.52
CA ARG A 397 13.81 18.29 -7.43
C ARG A 397 14.25 18.66 -8.83
N ILE A 398 14.99 17.76 -9.49
CA ILE A 398 15.36 17.86 -10.90
C ILE A 398 14.81 16.62 -11.60
N ASN A 399 13.87 16.83 -12.52
CA ASN A 399 13.35 15.75 -13.35
C ASN A 399 14.35 15.38 -14.44
N THR A 400 14.27 14.14 -14.92
CA THR A 400 15.06 13.64 -16.04
C THR A 400 14.16 13.38 -17.24
N THR A 401 14.74 12.92 -18.35
CA THR A 401 13.98 12.50 -19.54
C THR A 401 13.16 11.22 -19.31
N ARG A 402 13.45 10.44 -18.26
CA ARG A 402 12.61 9.32 -17.81
C ARG A 402 11.67 9.80 -16.70
N THR A 403 10.38 9.56 -16.86
CA THR A 403 9.37 10.00 -15.88
C THR A 403 9.47 9.29 -14.53
N ASN A 404 10.08 8.11 -14.51
CA ASN A 404 10.25 7.28 -13.33
C ASN A 404 11.59 7.48 -12.60
N GLU A 405 12.50 8.32 -13.12
CA GLU A 405 13.78 8.62 -12.46
C GLU A 405 13.97 10.14 -12.34
N TYR A 406 14.39 10.62 -11.17
CA TYR A 406 14.67 12.04 -10.90
C TYR A 406 15.69 12.18 -9.77
N PHE A 407 16.21 13.39 -9.56
CA PHE A 407 17.11 13.70 -8.45
C PHE A 407 16.43 14.61 -7.43
N LEU A 408 16.68 14.34 -6.14
CA LEU A 408 16.38 15.25 -5.04
C LEU A 408 17.70 15.78 -4.48
N LEU A 409 17.74 17.08 -4.20
CA LEU A 409 18.91 17.78 -3.68
C LEU A 409 18.60 18.28 -2.28
N GLU A 410 19.32 17.78 -1.27
CA GLU A 410 19.12 18.10 0.15
C GLU A 410 20.42 18.58 0.76
N ASN A 411 20.35 19.65 1.58
CA ASN A 411 21.52 20.17 2.30
C ASN A 411 21.62 19.47 3.66
N LYS A 412 22.54 18.53 3.80
CA LYS A 412 22.84 17.86 5.06
C LYS A 412 24.07 18.45 5.74
N GLN A 413 23.89 18.83 7.02
CA GLN A 413 24.94 19.45 7.82
C GLN A 413 25.04 18.76 9.19
N LEU A 414 26.22 18.81 9.84
CA LEU A 414 26.45 18.20 11.15
C LEU A 414 25.76 19.02 12.28
N LYS A 415 24.42 19.10 12.22
CA LYS A 415 23.57 19.87 13.13
C LYS A 415 22.31 19.10 13.55
N GLY A 416 21.78 19.42 14.72
CA GLY A 416 20.55 18.83 15.22
C GLY A 416 20.63 17.31 15.28
N ASN A 417 19.67 16.61 14.73
CA ASN A 417 19.68 15.16 14.62
C ASN A 417 20.71 14.63 13.60
N ASP A 418 21.06 15.41 12.58
CA ASP A 418 22.07 15.05 11.59
C ASP A 418 23.53 15.28 12.08
N ARG A 419 23.77 15.66 13.35
CA ARG A 419 25.11 16.00 13.87
C ARG A 419 26.14 14.85 13.83
N TYR A 420 25.67 13.61 13.74
CA TYR A 420 26.50 12.41 13.75
C TYR A 420 26.51 11.67 12.41
N ILE A 421 25.90 12.21 11.34
CA ILE A 421 26.06 11.61 10.01
C ILE A 421 27.52 11.65 9.57
N PRO A 422 27.94 10.74 8.68
CA PRO A 422 29.37 10.58 8.34
C PRO A 422 30.04 11.80 7.72
N GLY A 423 29.28 12.63 7.02
CA GLY A 423 29.78 13.83 6.34
C GLY A 423 28.73 14.93 6.17
N ARG A 424 29.14 16.12 5.70
CA ARG A 424 28.25 17.26 5.43
C ARG A 424 28.36 17.69 3.98
N GLY A 425 27.25 18.19 3.42
CA GLY A 425 27.25 18.70 2.05
C GLY A 425 25.91 18.54 1.37
N LEU A 426 25.94 18.63 0.05
CA LEU A 426 24.79 18.37 -0.82
C LEU A 426 24.61 16.86 -0.97
N ALA A 427 23.54 16.32 -0.42
CA ALA A 427 23.06 14.99 -0.73
C ALA A 427 22.32 15.05 -2.08
N ILE A 428 22.75 14.24 -3.03
CA ILE A 428 22.08 14.04 -4.32
C ILE A 428 21.46 12.64 -4.27
N TRP A 429 20.14 12.61 -4.08
CA TRP A 429 19.36 11.38 -4.04
C TRP A 429 18.87 11.03 -5.44
N HIS A 430 19.26 9.87 -5.95
CA HIS A 430 18.71 9.30 -7.18
C HIS A 430 17.49 8.47 -6.86
N VAL A 431 16.33 8.90 -7.33
CA VAL A 431 15.05 8.25 -7.06
C VAL A 431 14.56 7.51 -8.30
N ASN A 432 14.20 6.22 -8.13
CA ASN A 432 13.51 5.42 -9.12
C ASN A 432 12.12 5.02 -8.60
N THR A 433 11.07 5.65 -9.11
CA THR A 433 9.69 5.44 -8.65
C THR A 433 9.10 4.07 -8.96
N ASN A 434 9.77 3.25 -9.76
CA ASN A 434 9.33 1.88 -9.98
C ASN A 434 9.57 1.01 -8.74
N THR A 435 10.61 1.33 -7.96
CA THR A 435 11.03 0.59 -6.75
C THR A 435 10.87 1.41 -5.46
N ALA A 436 11.12 2.73 -5.49
CA ALA A 436 10.90 3.62 -4.36
C ALA A 436 9.40 3.86 -4.15
N LYS A 437 8.77 3.02 -3.36
CA LYS A 437 7.33 3.04 -3.06
C LYS A 437 7.09 2.79 -1.58
N LEU A 438 5.97 3.31 -1.08
CA LEU A 438 5.47 2.96 0.24
C LEU A 438 5.15 1.46 0.32
N LEU A 439 5.19 0.90 1.53
CA LEU A 439 4.91 -0.53 1.77
C LEU A 439 3.52 -0.92 1.27
N SER A 440 2.51 -0.09 1.54
CA SER A 440 1.11 -0.30 1.12
C SER A 440 0.90 -0.18 -0.39
N ALA A 441 1.77 0.56 -1.09
CA ALA A 441 1.68 0.74 -2.55
C ALA A 441 2.16 -0.49 -3.36
N GLY A 442 2.32 -1.65 -2.70
CA GLY A 442 2.74 -2.89 -3.36
C GLY A 442 4.22 -2.92 -3.75
N GLY A 443 5.02 -1.97 -3.24
CA GLY A 443 6.47 -1.93 -3.45
C GLY A 443 7.22 -3.05 -2.74
N GLY A 444 6.63 -3.62 -1.70
CA GLY A 444 7.32 -4.50 -0.77
C GLY A 444 8.51 -3.78 -0.11
N ASN A 445 9.23 -4.48 0.76
CA ASN A 445 10.41 -3.93 1.44
C ASN A 445 11.71 -4.19 0.64
N ASN A 446 11.71 -3.86 -0.67
CA ASN A 446 12.76 -4.23 -1.63
C ASN A 446 13.43 -3.03 -2.29
N VAL A 447 13.24 -1.83 -1.77
CA VAL A 447 13.60 -0.57 -2.43
C VAL A 447 15.06 -0.56 -2.89
N ASN A 448 16.00 -1.02 -2.06
CA ASN A 448 17.43 -1.00 -2.32
C ASN A 448 18.09 -2.40 -2.40
N ASN A 449 17.33 -3.45 -2.76
CA ASN A 449 17.87 -4.80 -2.89
C ASN A 449 18.72 -5.02 -4.15
N ASP A 450 18.51 -4.22 -5.20
CA ASP A 450 19.34 -4.24 -6.39
C ASP A 450 20.40 -3.14 -6.32
N THR A 451 21.62 -3.50 -5.95
CA THR A 451 22.74 -2.56 -5.77
C THR A 451 23.19 -1.83 -7.04
N ALA A 452 22.71 -2.25 -8.20
CA ALA A 452 22.90 -1.54 -9.45
C ALA A 452 21.79 -0.51 -9.74
N ARG A 453 20.62 -0.67 -9.08
CA ARG A 453 19.40 0.10 -9.35
C ARG A 453 18.62 0.37 -8.08
N TYR A 454 19.24 1.06 -7.13
CA TYR A 454 18.55 1.48 -5.91
C TYR A 454 17.28 2.30 -6.22
N GLY A 455 16.22 2.06 -5.45
CA GLY A 455 15.03 2.90 -5.52
C GLY A 455 15.30 4.30 -4.99
N LEU A 456 16.07 4.38 -3.89
CA LEU A 456 16.60 5.62 -3.34
C LEU A 456 18.10 5.45 -3.07
N GLY A 457 18.95 5.88 -3.98
CA GLY A 457 20.40 5.85 -3.87
C GLY A 457 20.99 7.20 -3.55
N LEU A 458 22.02 7.24 -2.72
CA LEU A 458 22.87 8.42 -2.54
C LEU A 458 23.98 8.38 -3.58
N GLU A 459 24.09 9.42 -4.41
CA GLU A 459 25.20 9.60 -5.32
C GLU A 459 26.43 10.06 -4.51
N GLN A 460 27.35 9.10 -4.23
CA GLN A 460 28.52 9.32 -3.37
C GLN A 460 29.56 10.16 -4.08
N ALA A 461 29.85 11.37 -3.56
CA ALA A 461 30.69 12.37 -4.22
C ALA A 461 32.11 11.89 -4.48
N ASP A 462 32.64 10.94 -3.73
CA ASP A 462 33.97 10.33 -3.97
C ASP A 462 33.97 9.24 -5.06
N GLY A 463 32.78 8.77 -5.48
CA GLY A 463 32.60 7.73 -6.48
C GLY A 463 33.03 6.33 -6.05
N GLN A 464 33.27 6.10 -4.77
CA GLN A 464 33.78 4.81 -4.30
C GLN A 464 32.71 3.72 -4.18
N ARG A 465 31.45 4.12 -4.13
CA ARG A 465 30.30 3.20 -4.06
C ARG A 465 30.38 2.23 -2.87
N HIS A 466 30.80 2.72 -1.72
CA HIS A 466 30.92 1.92 -0.49
C HIS A 466 29.56 1.40 -0.02
N LEU A 467 28.49 2.18 -0.19
CA LEU A 467 27.13 1.81 0.18
C LEU A 467 26.61 0.62 -0.63
N GLU A 468 26.83 0.59 -1.96
CA GLU A 468 26.40 -0.52 -2.80
C GLU A 468 27.26 -1.77 -2.62
N ARG A 469 28.50 -1.61 -2.14
CA ARG A 469 29.41 -2.73 -1.88
C ARG A 469 29.35 -3.26 -0.46
N ALA A 470 28.52 -2.65 0.41
CA ALA A 470 28.44 -2.95 1.84
C ALA A 470 29.81 -2.89 2.56
N THR A 471 30.66 -1.94 2.17
CA THR A 471 32.00 -1.77 2.76
C THR A 471 31.98 -0.87 3.99
N ASN A 472 31.11 0.13 3.99
CA ASN A 472 30.80 0.97 5.13
C ASN A 472 29.38 1.53 4.99
N ARG A 473 28.83 2.14 6.04
CA ARG A 473 27.52 2.80 6.05
C ARG A 473 27.56 4.29 5.72
N GLY A 474 28.60 4.71 5.03
CA GLY A 474 28.87 6.08 4.62
C GLY A 474 30.11 6.66 5.30
N ASP A 475 30.72 7.63 4.65
CA ASP A 475 31.92 8.34 5.14
C ASP A 475 31.94 9.81 4.74
N GLY A 476 32.97 10.56 5.13
CA GLY A 476 33.06 11.99 4.88
C GLY A 476 33.24 12.38 3.42
N GLY A 477 33.45 11.41 2.53
CA GLY A 477 33.57 11.62 1.08
C GLY A 477 32.25 11.62 0.32
N ASP A 478 31.16 11.12 0.90
CA ASP A 478 29.92 10.81 0.18
C ASP A 478 29.09 12.05 -0.23
N LEU A 479 29.02 13.09 0.61
CA LEU A 479 28.23 14.30 0.31
C LEU A 479 29.05 15.35 -0.43
N PHE A 480 28.52 15.95 -1.49
CA PHE A 480 29.23 16.96 -2.28
C PHE A 480 29.46 18.26 -1.50
N PRO A 481 30.67 18.88 -1.56
CA PRO A 481 31.83 18.41 -2.32
C PRO A 481 32.64 17.31 -1.64
N GLY A 482 32.36 16.96 -0.38
CA GLY A 482 33.01 15.90 0.40
C GLY A 482 34.50 16.16 0.67
N LEU A 483 35.17 15.17 1.22
CA LEU A 483 36.62 15.21 1.49
C LEU A 483 37.45 15.26 0.18
N THR A 484 36.89 14.72 -0.92
CA THR A 484 37.54 14.75 -2.24
C THR A 484 37.40 16.09 -2.97
N ASN A 485 36.62 17.03 -2.39
CA ASN A 485 36.31 18.34 -2.97
C ASN A 485 35.69 18.25 -4.39
N ASN A 486 34.87 17.19 -4.62
CA ASN A 486 34.14 17.00 -5.86
C ASN A 486 32.98 17.99 -5.97
N LYS A 487 33.11 18.98 -6.86
CA LYS A 487 32.10 20.04 -7.06
C LYS A 487 31.20 19.82 -8.26
N THR A 488 31.22 18.62 -8.85
CA THR A 488 30.59 18.34 -10.13
C THR A 488 29.84 17.02 -10.13
N PHE A 489 28.60 17.04 -10.65
CA PHE A 489 27.80 15.88 -10.92
C PHE A 489 27.15 16.00 -12.31
N ASN A 490 27.72 15.32 -13.30
CA ASN A 490 27.26 15.35 -14.70
C ASN A 490 27.61 14.02 -15.40
N SER A 491 27.42 13.93 -16.70
CA SER A 491 27.74 12.74 -17.49
C SER A 491 29.22 12.34 -17.53
N ASN A 492 30.13 13.27 -17.21
CA ASN A 492 31.58 13.04 -17.27
C ASN A 492 32.25 12.98 -15.90
N SER A 493 31.48 13.20 -14.82
CA SER A 493 31.99 13.11 -13.44
C SER A 493 31.94 11.69 -12.89
N ASN A 494 32.64 11.48 -11.77
CA ASN A 494 32.51 10.27 -10.95
C ASN A 494 32.11 10.71 -9.53
N PRO A 495 30.86 10.39 -9.04
CA PRO A 495 29.80 9.66 -9.76
C PRO A 495 29.27 10.44 -10.96
N SER A 496 28.68 9.75 -11.90
CA SER A 496 28.10 10.34 -13.11
C SER A 496 26.58 10.43 -13.02
N SER A 497 25.99 11.49 -13.60
CA SER A 497 24.54 11.68 -13.66
C SER A 497 23.85 10.79 -14.72
N TYR A 498 24.19 9.49 -14.73
CA TYR A 498 23.56 8.55 -15.64
C TYR A 498 22.30 7.97 -14.99
N PHE A 499 21.35 7.55 -15.83
CA PHE A 499 20.26 6.68 -15.41
C PHE A 499 20.77 5.37 -14.81
N HIS A 500 19.98 4.75 -13.99
CA HIS A 500 20.23 3.36 -13.61
C HIS A 500 20.39 2.50 -14.87
N PRO A 501 21.26 1.48 -14.82
CA PRO A 501 21.48 0.62 -15.98
C PRO A 501 20.19 -0.10 -16.37
N THR A 502 20.00 -0.30 -17.67
CA THR A 502 18.95 -1.22 -18.15
C THR A 502 19.24 -2.65 -17.71
N THR A 503 18.29 -3.56 -17.93
CA THR A 503 18.49 -4.99 -17.67
C THR A 503 19.67 -5.58 -18.44
N GLN A 504 20.07 -4.97 -19.57
CA GLN A 504 21.24 -5.32 -20.39
C GLN A 504 22.52 -4.60 -19.92
N GLY A 505 22.47 -3.85 -18.81
CA GLY A 505 23.64 -3.14 -18.28
C GLY A 505 23.96 -1.81 -18.98
N VAL A 506 23.14 -1.37 -19.92
CA VAL A 506 23.37 -0.10 -20.64
C VAL A 506 22.98 1.08 -19.75
N ARG A 507 23.87 2.05 -19.60
CA ARG A 507 23.64 3.34 -18.91
C ARG A 507 23.57 4.47 -19.92
N LEU A 508 22.57 5.34 -19.77
CA LEU A 508 22.37 6.52 -20.61
C LEU A 508 22.48 7.79 -19.76
N PRO A 509 22.96 8.92 -20.30
CA PRO A 509 23.04 10.18 -19.56
C PRO A 509 21.63 10.74 -19.30
N THR A 510 21.42 11.32 -18.12
CA THR A 510 20.16 11.98 -17.77
C THR A 510 20.02 13.38 -18.36
N ASN A 511 21.09 13.91 -18.92
CA ASN A 511 21.28 15.33 -19.34
C ASN A 511 21.31 16.32 -18.15
N VAL A 512 21.25 15.85 -16.89
CA VAL A 512 21.44 16.70 -15.71
C VAL A 512 22.92 16.99 -15.51
N ALA A 513 23.26 18.27 -15.34
CA ALA A 513 24.64 18.73 -15.09
C ALA A 513 24.64 19.75 -13.96
N ILE A 514 25.16 19.35 -12.80
CA ILE A 514 25.39 20.19 -11.63
C ILE A 514 26.88 20.47 -11.51
N SER A 515 27.25 21.73 -11.27
CA SER A 515 28.63 22.15 -11.11
C SER A 515 28.75 23.25 -10.05
N ASN A 516 29.97 23.64 -9.70
CA ASN A 516 30.28 24.72 -8.74
C ASN A 516 29.63 24.51 -7.38
N ILE A 517 29.47 23.25 -6.95
CA ILE A 517 28.86 22.91 -5.65
C ILE A 517 29.77 23.48 -4.54
N THR A 518 29.21 24.34 -3.70
CA THR A 518 29.93 25.03 -2.65
C THR A 518 29.14 25.12 -1.39
N ILE A 519 29.71 24.74 -0.24
CA ILE A 519 29.16 25.00 1.09
C ILE A 519 29.58 26.42 1.47
N ASN A 520 28.61 27.30 1.66
CA ASN A 520 28.82 28.67 2.09
C ASN A 520 29.11 28.77 3.60
N PRO A 521 29.69 29.89 4.07
CA PRO A 521 30.00 30.06 5.50
C PRO A 521 28.80 29.99 6.42
N ASP A 522 27.61 30.32 5.95
CA ASP A 522 26.34 30.21 6.67
C ASP A 522 25.73 28.80 6.62
N SER A 523 26.47 27.84 6.07
CA SER A 523 26.03 26.46 5.85
C SER A 523 24.95 26.30 4.75
N SER A 524 24.60 27.33 4.00
CA SER A 524 23.85 27.16 2.75
C SER A 524 24.71 26.48 1.68
N ILE A 525 24.09 25.90 0.65
CA ILE A 525 24.79 25.27 -0.44
C ILE A 525 24.38 25.92 -1.75
N THR A 526 25.37 26.46 -2.48
CA THR A 526 25.20 27.03 -3.82
C THR A 526 25.72 26.07 -4.87
N PHE A 527 25.00 25.92 -5.99
CA PHE A 527 25.41 25.13 -7.14
C PHE A 527 24.89 25.73 -8.44
N THR A 528 25.50 25.38 -9.56
CA THR A 528 25.07 25.78 -10.91
C THR A 528 24.46 24.57 -11.61
N LEU A 529 23.22 24.72 -12.11
CA LEU A 529 22.58 23.77 -13.00
C LEU A 529 22.75 24.21 -14.45
N GLY A 530 23.37 23.36 -15.26
CA GLY A 530 23.68 23.59 -16.67
C GLY A 530 23.15 22.47 -17.58
N SER A 531 21.98 21.94 -17.27
CA SER A 531 21.37 20.80 -17.96
C SER A 531 20.97 21.15 -19.40
N LYS A 532 21.01 20.16 -20.30
CA LYS A 532 20.44 20.30 -21.64
C LYS A 532 18.93 20.36 -21.60
N ALA A 533 18.33 21.23 -22.39
CA ALA A 533 16.88 21.23 -22.58
C ALA A 533 16.42 19.94 -23.23
N PHE A 534 15.28 19.45 -22.76
CA PHE A 534 14.63 18.28 -23.35
C PHE A 534 13.10 18.42 -23.35
N ALA A 535 12.48 17.83 -24.38
CA ALA A 535 11.04 17.83 -24.57
C ALA A 535 10.41 16.62 -23.87
N ALA A 536 9.37 16.88 -23.07
CA ALA A 536 8.57 15.84 -22.43
C ALA A 536 7.15 16.34 -22.16
N PHE A 537 6.16 15.45 -22.25
CA PHE A 537 4.78 15.76 -21.86
C PHE A 537 4.02 14.50 -21.42
N ASP A 538 2.93 14.73 -20.73
CA ASP A 538 1.95 13.74 -20.34
C ASP A 538 0.57 14.16 -20.84
N GLY A 539 -0.11 13.31 -21.58
CA GLY A 539 -1.50 13.45 -22.02
C GLY A 539 -2.41 12.35 -21.47
N GLY A 540 -1.95 11.61 -20.47
CA GLY A 540 -2.68 10.51 -19.85
C GLY A 540 -2.80 9.29 -20.78
N SER A 541 -3.93 8.57 -20.72
CA SER A 541 -4.11 7.33 -21.48
C SER A 541 -3.93 7.53 -22.98
N LEU A 542 -3.12 6.67 -23.60
CA LEU A 542 -2.85 6.67 -25.04
C LEU A 542 -4.02 6.15 -25.89
N THR A 543 -5.09 5.68 -25.27
CA THR A 543 -6.30 5.22 -25.97
C THR A 543 -7.53 5.95 -25.44
N GLY A 544 -8.51 6.18 -26.29
CA GLY A 544 -9.77 6.84 -25.91
C GLY A 544 -10.82 6.77 -27.00
N CYS A 545 -11.94 7.41 -26.77
CA CYS A 545 -13.15 7.34 -27.60
C CYS A 545 -13.55 8.73 -28.11
N VAL A 546 -13.99 8.85 -29.35
CA VAL A 546 -14.47 10.13 -29.91
C VAL A 546 -15.80 10.57 -29.25
N PRO A 547 -15.95 11.90 -28.98
CA PRO A 547 -14.92 12.93 -28.98
C PRO A 547 -14.01 12.78 -27.75
N ARG A 548 -12.69 12.94 -27.93
CA ARG A 548 -11.72 12.80 -26.86
C ARG A 548 -11.00 14.11 -26.58
N THR A 549 -11.29 14.72 -25.45
CA THR A 549 -10.55 15.89 -24.94
C THR A 549 -9.39 15.43 -24.08
N ILE A 550 -8.19 15.93 -24.35
CA ILE A 550 -6.98 15.67 -23.60
C ILE A 550 -6.40 16.99 -23.10
N ASN A 551 -6.11 17.04 -21.79
CA ASN A 551 -5.37 18.12 -21.16
C ASN A 551 -3.88 17.73 -21.15
N PHE A 552 -3.10 18.28 -22.08
CA PHE A 552 -1.69 17.99 -22.18
C PHE A 552 -0.93 18.74 -21.10
N LYS A 553 -0.15 18.00 -20.29
CA LYS A 553 0.74 18.58 -19.29
C LYS A 553 2.16 18.57 -19.83
N ASN A 554 2.69 19.75 -20.09
CA ASN A 554 4.08 19.91 -20.48
C ASN A 554 5.01 19.63 -19.29
N THR A 555 5.94 18.72 -19.47
CA THR A 555 6.95 18.36 -18.47
C THR A 555 8.36 18.57 -19.00
N SER A 556 8.52 19.31 -20.11
CA SER A 556 9.81 19.70 -20.66
C SER A 556 10.62 20.49 -19.63
N GLN A 557 11.92 20.36 -19.71
CA GLN A 557 12.84 20.97 -18.75
C GLN A 557 13.85 21.85 -19.49
N PHE A 558 14.31 22.89 -18.80
CA PHE A 558 15.40 23.79 -19.27
C PHE A 558 15.04 24.56 -20.55
N THR A 559 13.77 24.83 -20.78
CA THR A 559 13.22 25.64 -21.86
C THR A 559 11.97 26.39 -21.43
N SER A 560 11.64 27.47 -22.11
CA SER A 560 10.40 28.25 -21.90
C SER A 560 9.57 28.46 -23.16
N LYS A 561 10.01 27.91 -24.30
CA LYS A 561 9.34 28.08 -25.60
C LYS A 561 8.90 26.74 -26.16
N PHE A 562 7.64 26.63 -26.50
CA PHE A 562 6.98 25.38 -26.86
C PHE A 562 6.16 25.54 -28.13
N LYS A 563 6.00 24.43 -28.88
CA LYS A 563 5.11 24.34 -30.03
C LYS A 563 4.57 22.93 -30.14
N TRP A 564 3.24 22.81 -30.14
CA TRP A 564 2.53 21.55 -30.23
C TRP A 564 1.95 21.33 -31.62
N ASN A 565 2.03 20.09 -32.10
CA ASN A 565 1.32 19.62 -33.27
C ASN A 565 0.54 18.35 -32.85
N PHE A 566 -0.79 18.38 -32.98
CA PHE A 566 -1.63 17.28 -32.51
C PHE A 566 -1.77 16.15 -33.53
N GLY A 567 -1.27 16.33 -34.74
CA GLY A 567 -1.23 15.28 -35.78
C GLY A 567 -2.58 15.01 -36.45
N ASP A 568 -3.59 15.83 -36.22
CA ASP A 568 -4.94 15.74 -36.80
C ASP A 568 -5.26 16.81 -37.86
N GLY A 569 -4.25 17.64 -38.18
CA GLY A 569 -4.35 18.74 -39.14
C GLY A 569 -4.91 20.04 -38.54
N SER A 570 -5.11 20.09 -37.21
CA SER A 570 -5.43 21.35 -36.52
C SER A 570 -4.23 22.31 -36.51
N GLU A 571 -4.48 23.58 -36.19
CA GLU A 571 -3.42 24.57 -36.01
C GLU A 571 -2.50 24.18 -34.84
N GLU A 572 -1.23 24.56 -34.97
CA GLU A 572 -0.23 24.33 -33.93
C GLU A 572 -0.48 25.25 -32.73
N ASP A 573 -0.24 24.76 -31.51
CA ASP A 573 -0.46 25.48 -30.26
C ASP A 573 0.88 25.81 -29.61
N THR A 574 1.02 27.00 -29.04
CA THR A 574 2.23 27.45 -28.32
C THR A 574 2.02 27.62 -26.82
N THR A 575 0.85 27.26 -26.31
CA THR A 575 0.58 27.31 -24.86
C THR A 575 1.38 26.24 -24.12
N VAL A 576 1.69 26.51 -22.86
CA VAL A 576 2.50 25.59 -22.05
C VAL A 576 1.78 24.25 -21.88
N ASN A 577 0.50 24.30 -21.55
CA ASN A 577 -0.34 23.13 -21.29
C ASN A 577 -1.63 23.24 -22.11
N PRO A 578 -1.64 22.81 -23.36
CA PRO A 578 -2.82 22.94 -24.22
C PRO A 578 -3.90 21.92 -23.87
N ILE A 579 -5.12 22.27 -24.23
CA ILE A 579 -6.26 21.36 -24.21
C ILE A 579 -6.68 21.12 -25.66
N HIS A 580 -6.71 19.85 -26.07
CA HIS A 580 -7.07 19.51 -27.45
C HIS A 580 -8.15 18.43 -27.50
N THR A 581 -9.05 18.51 -28.49
CA THR A 581 -10.17 17.56 -28.67
C THR A 581 -10.10 16.88 -30.02
N PHE A 582 -9.84 15.59 -30.01
CA PHE A 582 -9.93 14.75 -31.21
C PHE A 582 -11.39 14.40 -31.49
N THR A 583 -11.90 14.83 -32.63
CA THR A 583 -13.31 14.63 -33.03
C THR A 583 -13.52 13.48 -34.02
N LYS A 584 -12.46 12.90 -34.55
CA LYS A 584 -12.53 11.81 -35.51
C LYS A 584 -11.74 10.59 -35.01
N VAL A 585 -12.14 9.42 -35.44
CA VAL A 585 -11.43 8.16 -35.21
C VAL A 585 -10.11 8.21 -35.96
N GLY A 586 -9.03 7.77 -35.32
CA GLY A 586 -7.72 7.76 -35.93
C GLY A 586 -6.60 7.47 -34.92
N SER A 587 -5.41 7.38 -35.46
CA SER A 587 -4.16 7.33 -34.69
C SER A 587 -3.45 8.65 -34.90
N TYR A 588 -3.34 9.43 -33.84
CA TYR A 588 -2.80 10.79 -33.88
C TYR A 588 -1.46 10.84 -33.17
N THR A 589 -0.41 11.24 -33.91
CA THR A 589 0.91 11.44 -33.34
C THR A 589 1.06 12.90 -32.90
N VAL A 590 0.88 13.10 -31.61
CA VAL A 590 1.11 14.41 -30.97
C VAL A 590 2.60 14.63 -30.83
N LYS A 591 3.06 15.79 -31.26
CA LYS A 591 4.46 16.19 -31.21
C LYS A 591 4.61 17.51 -30.48
N LEU A 592 5.52 17.55 -29.50
CA LEU A 592 5.97 18.75 -28.81
C LEU A 592 7.39 19.09 -29.26
N PHE A 593 7.57 20.31 -29.77
CA PHE A 593 8.88 20.90 -30.02
C PHE A 593 9.21 21.90 -28.92
N ILE A 594 10.46 21.97 -28.55
CA ILE A 594 11.01 22.99 -27.65
C ILE A 594 12.10 23.77 -28.34
N TYR A 595 12.21 25.06 -27.96
CA TYR A 595 13.08 26.01 -28.60
C TYR A 595 13.99 26.72 -27.60
N ASP A 596 15.16 27.14 -28.03
CA ASP A 596 16.06 28.03 -27.27
C ASP A 596 15.59 29.50 -27.31
N SER A 597 16.39 30.38 -26.69
CA SER A 597 16.13 31.83 -26.68
C SER A 597 16.13 32.46 -28.08
N LEU A 598 16.85 31.87 -29.02
CA LEU A 598 16.99 32.31 -30.41
C LEU A 598 15.92 31.72 -31.35
N ASN A 599 14.94 31.00 -30.84
CA ASN A 599 13.89 30.28 -31.59
C ASN A 599 14.45 29.13 -32.46
N VAL A 600 15.58 28.54 -32.08
CA VAL A 600 16.08 27.33 -32.72
C VAL A 600 15.48 26.13 -31.99
N ALA A 601 14.89 25.18 -32.74
CA ALA A 601 14.39 23.94 -32.14
C ALA A 601 15.58 23.13 -31.59
N VAL A 602 15.54 22.83 -30.30
CA VAL A 602 16.61 22.13 -29.57
C VAL A 602 16.27 20.67 -29.25
N ASP A 603 14.99 20.35 -29.16
CA ASP A 603 14.54 18.97 -28.97
C ASP A 603 13.05 18.81 -29.33
N SER A 604 12.56 17.58 -29.45
CA SER A 604 11.15 17.26 -29.64
C SER A 604 10.84 15.87 -29.15
N THR A 605 9.60 15.66 -28.72
CA THR A 605 9.09 14.35 -28.30
C THR A 605 7.74 14.07 -28.93
N ILE A 606 7.38 12.79 -29.04
CA ILE A 606 6.12 12.34 -29.63
C ILE A 606 5.42 11.33 -28.74
N GLN A 607 4.10 11.35 -28.77
CA GLN A 607 3.25 10.27 -28.24
C GLN A 607 2.10 10.02 -29.22
N THR A 608 1.75 8.77 -29.44
CA THR A 608 0.66 8.41 -30.36
C THR A 608 -0.57 7.99 -29.60
N TYR A 609 -1.69 8.66 -29.91
CA TYR A 609 -2.98 8.44 -29.27
C TYR A 609 -3.92 7.71 -30.24
N ALA A 610 -4.43 6.54 -29.86
CA ALA A 610 -5.43 5.79 -30.61
C ALA A 610 -6.82 6.22 -30.17
N ILE A 611 -7.53 6.92 -31.04
CA ILE A 611 -8.90 7.41 -30.81
C ILE A 611 -9.87 6.49 -31.52
N ASN A 612 -10.61 5.72 -30.76
CA ASN A 612 -11.52 4.70 -31.26
C ASN A 612 -12.95 5.25 -31.45
N SER A 613 -13.73 4.55 -32.25
CA SER A 613 -15.16 4.86 -32.40
C SER A 613 -15.92 4.50 -31.13
N SER A 614 -16.76 5.40 -30.65
CA SER A 614 -17.68 5.09 -29.57
C SER A 614 -18.80 4.16 -30.04
N PRO A 615 -19.17 3.16 -29.29
CA PRO A 615 -20.42 2.42 -29.55
C PRO A 615 -21.61 3.33 -29.28
N LYS A 616 -22.78 2.97 -29.79
CA LYS A 616 -24.07 3.58 -29.42
C LYS A 616 -24.92 2.49 -28.79
N ALA A 617 -25.21 2.62 -27.51
CA ALA A 617 -26.09 1.70 -26.81
C ALA A 617 -27.55 2.10 -27.02
N GLU A 618 -28.36 1.17 -27.49
CA GLU A 618 -29.80 1.35 -27.71
C GLU A 618 -30.53 0.03 -27.51
N GLY A 619 -31.63 0.01 -26.78
CA GLY A 619 -32.37 -1.19 -26.46
C GLY A 619 -33.85 -1.04 -26.47
N ILE A 620 -34.57 -2.12 -26.80
CA ILE A 620 -36.02 -2.20 -26.65
C ILE A 620 -36.36 -3.07 -25.47
N ILE A 621 -37.25 -2.61 -24.61
CA ILE A 621 -37.74 -3.33 -23.44
C ILE A 621 -39.27 -3.35 -23.51
N ASN A 622 -39.86 -4.51 -23.71
CA ASN A 622 -41.30 -4.70 -23.78
C ASN A 622 -41.77 -5.57 -22.61
N ARG A 623 -42.79 -5.12 -21.91
CA ARG A 623 -43.46 -5.92 -20.88
C ARG A 623 -44.26 -7.06 -21.52
N LEU A 624 -44.08 -8.26 -21.04
CA LEU A 624 -44.86 -9.45 -21.45
C LEU A 624 -45.86 -9.85 -20.37
N SER A 625 -45.51 -9.72 -19.09
CA SER A 625 -46.38 -10.00 -17.95
C SER A 625 -46.07 -9.07 -16.78
N ALA A 626 -46.69 -9.29 -15.64
CA ALA A 626 -46.45 -8.51 -14.42
C ALA A 626 -44.98 -8.54 -13.98
N ASP A 627 -44.30 -9.63 -14.24
CA ASP A 627 -42.94 -9.96 -13.80
C ASP A 627 -41.95 -10.28 -14.94
N SER A 628 -42.41 -10.34 -16.20
CA SER A 628 -41.61 -10.76 -17.34
C SER A 628 -41.50 -9.70 -18.41
N PHE A 629 -40.30 -9.56 -18.96
CA PHE A 629 -39.96 -8.57 -19.98
C PHE A 629 -39.15 -9.17 -21.09
N TYR A 630 -39.40 -8.67 -22.30
CA TYR A 630 -38.62 -8.95 -23.51
C TYR A 630 -37.58 -7.86 -23.69
N PHE A 631 -36.35 -8.24 -23.95
CA PHE A 631 -35.20 -7.36 -24.16
C PHE A 631 -34.61 -7.61 -25.53
N GLU A 632 -34.39 -6.56 -26.28
CA GLU A 632 -33.77 -6.62 -27.60
C GLU A 632 -32.70 -5.56 -27.75
N ASN A 633 -31.52 -5.97 -28.17
CA ASN A 633 -30.40 -5.08 -28.47
C ASN A 633 -30.62 -4.37 -29.81
N LYS A 634 -30.52 -3.04 -29.83
CA LYS A 634 -30.51 -2.18 -31.01
C LYS A 634 -29.24 -1.33 -31.10
N SER A 635 -28.27 -1.63 -30.27
CA SER A 635 -27.00 -0.93 -30.26
C SER A 635 -26.27 -1.07 -31.60
N SER A 636 -25.42 -0.10 -31.90
CA SER A 636 -24.62 -0.08 -33.12
C SER A 636 -23.13 0.16 -32.81
N ASN A 637 -22.25 -0.27 -33.70
CA ASN A 637 -20.82 -0.09 -33.60
C ASN A 637 -20.21 -0.65 -32.28
N PHE A 638 -20.62 -1.82 -31.89
CA PHE A 638 -20.11 -2.51 -30.70
C PHE A 638 -19.38 -3.81 -31.04
N ASP A 639 -18.53 -4.28 -30.13
CA ASP A 639 -17.89 -5.61 -30.18
C ASP A 639 -18.71 -6.61 -29.37
N TYR A 640 -19.22 -6.19 -28.20
CA TYR A 640 -20.15 -6.97 -27.37
C TYR A 640 -21.01 -6.04 -26.51
N ILE A 641 -22.09 -6.60 -25.97
CA ILE A 641 -23.01 -5.87 -25.08
C ILE A 641 -23.18 -6.60 -23.76
N PHE A 642 -23.69 -5.86 -22.77
CA PHE A 642 -23.98 -6.40 -21.47
C PHE A 642 -25.25 -5.75 -20.87
N TRP A 643 -26.30 -6.53 -20.69
CA TRP A 643 -27.49 -6.14 -19.97
C TRP A 643 -27.28 -6.31 -18.46
N LYS A 644 -27.61 -5.32 -17.68
CA LYS A 644 -27.53 -5.32 -16.21
C LYS A 644 -28.89 -4.93 -15.62
N PHE A 645 -29.43 -5.80 -14.74
CA PHE A 645 -30.72 -5.62 -14.07
C PHE A 645 -30.49 -5.72 -12.56
N GLY A 646 -30.38 -4.60 -11.85
CA GLY A 646 -29.99 -4.63 -10.44
C GLY A 646 -28.70 -5.45 -10.20
N THR A 647 -28.80 -6.60 -9.53
CA THR A 647 -27.68 -7.53 -9.28
C THR A 647 -27.51 -8.61 -10.35
N SER A 648 -28.49 -8.81 -11.26
CA SER A 648 -28.46 -9.81 -12.33
C SER A 648 -27.92 -9.22 -13.63
N SER A 649 -27.39 -10.07 -14.52
CA SER A 649 -26.82 -9.63 -15.79
C SER A 649 -26.95 -10.70 -16.88
N ASN A 650 -26.97 -10.26 -18.15
CA ASN A 650 -26.96 -11.13 -19.33
C ASN A 650 -26.08 -10.51 -20.41
N GLY A 651 -25.14 -11.25 -20.95
CA GLY A 651 -24.20 -10.84 -22.00
C GLY A 651 -24.65 -11.24 -23.43
N ASN A 652 -25.87 -11.71 -23.61
CA ASN A 652 -26.37 -12.13 -24.91
C ASN A 652 -26.84 -10.93 -25.74
N ASP A 653 -26.39 -10.82 -26.98
CA ASP A 653 -26.81 -9.79 -27.94
C ASP A 653 -28.10 -10.18 -28.70
N GLN A 654 -28.53 -11.44 -28.63
CA GLN A 654 -29.79 -11.92 -29.20
C GLN A 654 -30.97 -11.53 -28.29
N PRO A 655 -32.16 -11.32 -28.87
CA PRO A 655 -33.35 -11.05 -28.08
C PRO A 655 -33.64 -12.16 -27.07
N PHE A 656 -34.02 -11.79 -25.85
CA PHE A 656 -34.32 -12.74 -24.79
C PHE A 656 -35.46 -12.25 -23.88
N THR A 657 -36.04 -13.16 -23.14
CA THR A 657 -37.04 -12.88 -22.10
C THR A 657 -36.42 -13.13 -20.74
N PHE A 658 -36.72 -12.25 -19.80
CA PHE A 658 -36.28 -12.40 -18.41
C PHE A 658 -37.42 -12.12 -17.44
N SER A 659 -37.59 -12.98 -16.43
CA SER A 659 -38.61 -12.86 -15.39
C SER A 659 -37.97 -12.55 -14.03
N PHE A 660 -38.55 -11.57 -13.35
CA PHE A 660 -38.04 -11.06 -12.08
C PHE A 660 -38.88 -11.61 -10.92
N LYS A 661 -38.23 -12.02 -9.85
CA LYS A 661 -38.90 -12.65 -8.68
C LYS A 661 -39.38 -11.64 -7.63
N THR A 662 -38.86 -10.44 -7.63
CA THR A 662 -39.13 -9.45 -6.59
C THR A 662 -39.86 -8.26 -7.16
N PRO A 663 -41.05 -7.88 -6.63
CA PRO A 663 -41.75 -6.68 -7.04
C PRO A 663 -40.95 -5.41 -6.75
N GLY A 664 -41.17 -4.36 -7.55
CA GLY A 664 -40.55 -3.05 -7.37
C GLY A 664 -39.91 -2.50 -8.64
N LYS A 665 -39.27 -1.36 -8.51
CA LYS A 665 -38.56 -0.69 -9.62
C LYS A 665 -37.13 -1.23 -9.72
N ILE A 666 -36.77 -1.63 -10.91
CA ILE A 666 -35.44 -2.19 -11.21
C ILE A 666 -34.79 -1.35 -12.32
N PRO A 667 -33.60 -0.76 -12.05
CA PRO A 667 -32.85 -0.09 -13.10
C PRO A 667 -32.30 -1.14 -14.09
N VAL A 668 -32.42 -0.83 -15.37
CA VAL A 668 -31.93 -1.63 -16.48
C VAL A 668 -30.90 -0.82 -17.26
N ASN A 669 -29.71 -1.34 -17.40
CA ASN A 669 -28.66 -0.75 -18.20
C ASN A 669 -28.23 -1.74 -19.29
N LEU A 670 -28.24 -1.32 -20.55
CA LEU A 670 -27.54 -2.00 -21.63
C LEU A 670 -26.24 -1.26 -21.89
N ILE A 671 -25.12 -1.93 -21.69
CA ILE A 671 -23.79 -1.38 -21.89
C ILE A 671 -23.22 -1.99 -23.17
N ALA A 672 -22.94 -1.14 -24.15
CA ALA A 672 -22.26 -1.53 -25.39
C ALA A 672 -20.76 -1.22 -25.28
N TYR A 673 -19.94 -2.16 -25.67
CA TYR A 673 -18.48 -2.08 -25.62
C TYR A 673 -17.90 -2.11 -27.02
N LYS A 674 -16.90 -1.25 -27.27
CA LYS A 674 -16.11 -1.23 -28.50
C LYS A 674 -14.66 -0.94 -28.16
N SER A 675 -13.78 -1.95 -28.26
CA SER A 675 -12.40 -1.81 -27.76
C SER A 675 -12.40 -1.33 -26.29
N ASN A 676 -11.85 -0.15 -26.00
CA ASN A 676 -11.87 0.47 -24.66
C ASN A 676 -12.99 1.49 -24.47
N CYS A 677 -13.95 1.55 -25.41
CA CYS A 677 -15.05 2.51 -25.39
C CYS A 677 -16.34 1.85 -24.92
N THR A 678 -17.13 2.59 -24.16
CA THR A 678 -18.45 2.12 -23.71
C THR A 678 -19.49 3.20 -23.91
N ASP A 679 -20.73 2.77 -24.16
CA ASP A 679 -21.92 3.58 -24.05
C ASP A 679 -22.99 2.82 -23.29
N THR A 680 -23.91 3.52 -22.66
CA THR A 680 -24.92 2.91 -21.80
C THR A 680 -26.30 3.47 -22.09
N PHE A 681 -27.20 2.62 -22.55
CA PHE A 681 -28.64 2.86 -22.56
C PHE A 681 -29.19 2.57 -21.15
N LYS A 682 -29.90 3.55 -20.57
CA LYS A 682 -30.49 3.46 -19.23
C LYS A 682 -32.00 3.45 -19.31
N SER A 683 -32.62 2.55 -18.58
CA SER A 683 -34.08 2.45 -18.44
C SER A 683 -34.44 1.98 -17.05
N GLU A 684 -35.70 2.03 -16.70
CA GLU A 684 -36.27 1.48 -15.48
C GLU A 684 -37.47 0.64 -15.82
N ILE A 685 -37.61 -0.51 -15.22
CA ILE A 685 -38.80 -1.36 -15.30
C ILE A 685 -39.42 -1.50 -13.91
N GLU A 686 -40.76 -1.63 -13.89
CA GLU A 686 -41.50 -1.82 -12.66
C GLU A 686 -42.12 -3.22 -12.64
N ILE A 687 -41.81 -3.99 -11.61
CA ILE A 687 -42.34 -5.34 -11.39
C ILE A 687 -43.55 -5.20 -10.49
N TRP A 688 -44.69 -5.65 -10.99
CA TRP A 688 -45.95 -5.57 -10.24
C TRP A 688 -46.09 -6.75 -9.28
N ASN A 689 -46.62 -6.47 -8.08
CA ASN A 689 -46.93 -7.52 -7.12
C ASN A 689 -48.15 -8.33 -7.61
N THR A 690 -47.92 -9.57 -8.00
CA THR A 690 -48.98 -10.52 -8.41
C THR A 690 -49.40 -11.46 -7.27
N SER A 691 -48.93 -11.21 -6.06
CA SER A 691 -49.39 -12.05 -4.93
C SER A 691 -50.88 -11.84 -4.73
N ILE A 692 -51.69 -12.88 -4.99
CA ILE A 692 -53.07 -12.97 -4.58
C ILE A 692 -53.04 -13.00 -3.06
N LYS A 693 -53.54 -11.95 -2.43
CA LYS A 693 -53.80 -11.99 -1.00
C LYS A 693 -54.91 -13.05 -0.77
N THR A 694 -54.63 -14.10 -0.06
CA THR A 694 -55.67 -15.01 0.44
C THR A 694 -56.50 -14.26 1.46
N ILE A 695 -57.83 -14.19 1.26
CA ILE A 695 -58.76 -13.71 2.30
C ILE A 695 -58.81 -14.84 3.38
N GLN A 696 -58.51 -14.49 4.62
CA GLN A 696 -58.56 -15.50 5.71
C GLN A 696 -59.98 -15.93 6.06
N SER A 697 -60.97 -15.10 5.72
CA SER A 697 -62.38 -15.37 6.04
C SER A 697 -63.12 -16.16 4.95
N ILE A 698 -62.58 -16.27 3.72
CA ILE A 698 -63.21 -16.96 2.58
C ILE A 698 -62.27 -18.02 2.03
N ASN A 699 -62.72 -19.27 2.00
CA ASN A 699 -61.95 -20.42 1.52
C ASN A 699 -62.76 -21.23 0.48
N ASN A 700 -62.08 -22.11 -0.28
CA ASN A 700 -62.69 -23.07 -1.19
C ASN A 700 -63.57 -22.40 -2.25
N VAL A 701 -63.19 -21.28 -2.79
CA VAL A 701 -63.96 -20.56 -3.84
C VAL A 701 -63.98 -21.38 -5.13
N SER A 702 -65.17 -21.68 -5.59
CA SER A 702 -65.43 -22.31 -6.91
C SER A 702 -66.36 -21.46 -7.71
N ILE A 703 -66.01 -21.26 -8.97
CA ILE A 703 -66.73 -20.40 -9.93
C ILE A 703 -67.04 -21.22 -11.15
N TYR A 704 -68.33 -21.48 -11.44
CA TYR A 704 -68.74 -22.32 -12.51
C TYR A 704 -70.04 -21.83 -13.14
N PRO A 705 -70.21 -21.97 -14.46
CA PRO A 705 -69.23 -22.35 -15.46
C PRO A 705 -68.22 -21.20 -15.77
N ASN A 706 -66.96 -21.53 -16.09
CA ASN A 706 -65.99 -20.60 -16.64
C ASN A 706 -65.19 -21.36 -17.72
N PRO A 707 -65.40 -21.09 -19.01
CA PRO A 707 -66.17 -19.96 -19.59
C PRO A 707 -67.66 -20.00 -19.24
N PHE A 708 -68.25 -18.78 -19.16
CA PHE A 708 -69.69 -18.57 -18.91
C PHE A 708 -70.41 -17.88 -20.07
N ASN A 709 -71.72 -18.08 -20.19
CA ASN A 709 -72.54 -17.39 -21.15
C ASN A 709 -73.51 -16.39 -20.48
N SER A 710 -74.63 -16.90 -19.96
CA SER A 710 -75.67 -16.04 -19.32
C SER A 710 -75.80 -16.24 -17.85
N GLN A 711 -75.16 -17.24 -17.29
CA GLN A 711 -75.28 -17.64 -15.89
C GLN A 711 -73.89 -17.92 -15.29
N LEU A 712 -73.74 -17.61 -14.03
CA LEU A 712 -72.52 -17.88 -13.25
C LEU A 712 -72.89 -18.22 -11.81
N SER A 713 -72.33 -19.27 -11.27
CA SER A 713 -72.49 -19.68 -9.87
C SER A 713 -71.16 -19.53 -9.17
N ILE A 714 -71.16 -18.90 -8.00
CA ILE A 714 -69.98 -18.75 -7.16
C ILE A 714 -70.30 -19.47 -5.83
N SER A 715 -69.50 -20.41 -5.44
CA SER A 715 -69.61 -21.08 -4.14
C SER A 715 -68.29 -20.95 -3.35
N PHE A 716 -68.38 -20.78 -2.07
CA PHE A 716 -67.24 -20.68 -1.15
C PHE A 716 -67.62 -21.02 0.30
N GLU A 717 -66.60 -21.24 1.12
CA GLU A 717 -66.76 -21.38 2.56
C GLU A 717 -66.41 -20.09 3.28
N SER A 718 -67.27 -19.57 4.14
CA SER A 718 -66.96 -18.42 5.00
C SER A 718 -66.71 -18.87 6.44
N VAL A 719 -65.72 -18.29 7.08
CA VAL A 719 -65.41 -18.54 8.51
C VAL A 719 -66.35 -17.79 9.43
N ASN A 720 -66.92 -16.68 8.97
CA ASN A 720 -67.76 -15.77 9.74
C ASN A 720 -69.06 -15.42 9.00
N ASN A 721 -70.04 -14.82 9.75
CA ASN A 721 -71.16 -14.11 9.10
C ASN A 721 -70.66 -12.71 8.75
N GLU A 722 -70.68 -12.36 7.48
CA GLU A 722 -70.11 -11.07 7.02
C GLU A 722 -70.77 -10.58 5.71
N ASN A 723 -70.57 -9.33 5.35
CA ASN A 723 -71.01 -8.82 4.04
C ASN A 723 -69.92 -9.05 3.02
N THR A 724 -70.22 -9.71 1.91
CA THR A 724 -69.32 -9.98 0.81
C THR A 724 -69.80 -9.23 -0.45
N THR A 725 -68.88 -8.49 -1.09
CA THR A 725 -69.12 -7.76 -2.34
C THR A 725 -68.52 -8.52 -3.50
N PHE A 726 -69.31 -8.70 -4.55
CA PHE A 726 -68.88 -9.21 -5.84
C PHE A 726 -68.87 -8.08 -6.84
N GLU A 727 -67.72 -7.81 -7.42
CA GLU A 727 -67.55 -6.79 -8.47
C GLU A 727 -67.07 -7.48 -9.76
N LEU A 728 -67.75 -7.27 -10.86
CA LEU A 728 -67.28 -7.69 -12.18
C LEU A 728 -66.70 -6.48 -12.91
N LEU A 729 -65.46 -6.58 -13.36
CA LEU A 729 -64.71 -5.52 -14.06
C LEU A 729 -64.32 -5.99 -15.45
N ASP A 730 -64.17 -5.04 -16.38
CA ASP A 730 -63.50 -5.29 -17.67
C ASP A 730 -61.95 -5.28 -17.46
N LEU A 731 -61.21 -5.52 -18.54
CA LEU A 731 -59.74 -5.57 -18.51
C LEU A 731 -59.05 -4.24 -18.21
N VAL A 732 -59.79 -3.12 -18.35
CA VAL A 732 -59.27 -1.78 -18.02
C VAL A 732 -59.68 -1.34 -16.62
N GLY A 733 -60.36 -2.22 -15.85
CA GLY A 733 -60.77 -1.98 -14.48
C GLY A 733 -62.08 -1.24 -14.32
N LYS A 734 -62.87 -1.02 -15.42
CA LYS A 734 -64.16 -0.39 -15.37
C LYS A 734 -65.19 -1.38 -14.76
N GLN A 735 -65.87 -0.95 -13.71
CA GLN A 735 -66.90 -1.73 -13.07
C GLN A 735 -68.10 -1.92 -13.98
N ILE A 736 -68.43 -3.19 -14.26
CA ILE A 736 -69.57 -3.58 -15.07
C ILE A 736 -70.79 -3.89 -14.18
N PHE A 737 -70.50 -4.53 -13.05
CA PHE A 737 -71.52 -5.01 -12.14
C PHE A 737 -71.00 -5.07 -10.72
N VAL A 738 -71.85 -4.78 -9.74
CA VAL A 738 -71.56 -4.92 -8.33
C VAL A 738 -72.79 -5.40 -7.59
N GLU A 739 -72.59 -6.33 -6.66
CA GLU A 739 -73.67 -6.85 -5.77
C GLU A 739 -73.09 -7.24 -4.40
N ASN A 740 -73.89 -6.93 -3.38
CA ASN A 740 -73.52 -7.23 -1.99
C ASN A 740 -74.40 -8.36 -1.43
N PHE A 741 -73.81 -9.28 -0.78
CA PHE A 741 -74.49 -10.45 -0.18
C PHE A 741 -74.17 -10.57 1.29
N GLU A 742 -75.16 -10.92 2.10
CA GLU A 742 -74.94 -11.40 3.47
C GLU A 742 -74.44 -12.86 3.42
N THR A 743 -73.22 -13.05 3.80
CA THR A 743 -72.53 -14.35 3.81
C THR A 743 -72.70 -14.97 5.21
N LYS A 744 -73.07 -16.24 5.27
CA LYS A 744 -73.20 -17.01 6.54
C LYS A 744 -71.95 -17.85 6.76
N LYS A 745 -71.61 -18.08 7.99
CA LYS A 745 -70.54 -19.03 8.35
C LYS A 745 -70.89 -20.43 7.78
N GLY A 746 -69.91 -21.04 7.11
CA GLY A 746 -70.00 -22.30 6.39
C GLY A 746 -70.15 -22.12 4.90
N PHE A 747 -70.79 -23.06 4.23
CA PHE A 747 -70.92 -23.07 2.77
C PHE A 747 -71.94 -22.02 2.29
N ASN A 748 -71.58 -21.22 1.30
CA ASN A 748 -72.40 -20.22 0.62
C ASN A 748 -72.36 -20.44 -0.88
N GLN A 749 -73.52 -20.24 -1.55
CA GLN A 749 -73.61 -20.31 -3.00
C GLN A 749 -74.49 -19.16 -3.52
N TYR A 750 -74.04 -18.45 -4.50
CA TYR A 750 -74.73 -17.34 -5.19
C TYR A 750 -74.77 -17.60 -6.67
N ASN A 751 -76.02 -17.47 -7.26
CA ASN A 751 -76.25 -17.72 -8.68
C ASN A 751 -76.63 -16.42 -9.36
N PHE A 752 -75.83 -16.02 -10.36
CA PHE A 752 -76.08 -14.87 -11.20
C PHE A 752 -76.74 -15.34 -12.49
N ASN A 753 -78.07 -15.14 -12.60
CA ASN A 753 -78.86 -15.72 -13.69
C ASN A 753 -79.21 -14.73 -14.82
N ASN A 754 -78.66 -13.50 -14.74
CA ASN A 754 -79.04 -12.42 -15.69
C ASN A 754 -77.83 -11.62 -16.20
N LEU A 755 -76.78 -12.30 -16.63
CA LEU A 755 -75.59 -11.69 -17.19
C LEU A 755 -75.69 -11.47 -18.71
N ASN A 756 -76.92 -11.52 -19.23
CA ASN A 756 -77.25 -11.26 -20.69
C ASN A 756 -76.93 -9.83 -21.13
N ASN A 757 -76.85 -8.90 -20.18
CA ASN A 757 -76.49 -7.50 -20.48
C ASN A 757 -74.97 -7.31 -20.79
N LEU A 758 -74.15 -8.31 -20.58
CA LEU A 758 -72.76 -8.36 -21.01
C LEU A 758 -72.75 -8.73 -22.51
N THR A 759 -72.70 -7.76 -23.39
CA THR A 759 -72.82 -8.00 -24.83
C THR A 759 -71.51 -8.37 -25.51
N GLN A 760 -70.37 -8.21 -24.84
CA GLN A 760 -69.04 -8.52 -25.40
C GLN A 760 -68.50 -9.81 -24.87
N GLN A 761 -68.08 -10.70 -25.79
CA GLN A 761 -67.24 -11.86 -25.49
C GLN A 761 -65.86 -11.38 -25.08
N GLY A 762 -65.24 -12.05 -24.16
CA GLY A 762 -63.88 -11.68 -23.72
C GLY A 762 -63.57 -12.04 -22.28
N ILE A 763 -62.50 -11.44 -21.76
CA ILE A 763 -62.01 -11.66 -20.42
C ILE A 763 -62.60 -10.58 -19.50
N TYR A 764 -63.12 -11.01 -18.35
CA TYR A 764 -63.60 -10.19 -17.27
C TYR A 764 -62.85 -10.56 -15.97
N ILE A 765 -62.82 -9.64 -15.03
CA ILE A 765 -62.24 -9.82 -13.74
C ILE A 765 -63.35 -9.82 -12.66
N LEU A 766 -63.50 -10.91 -11.98
CA LEU A 766 -64.37 -10.97 -10.81
C LEU A 766 -63.55 -10.70 -9.55
N LYS A 767 -63.93 -9.66 -8.84
CA LYS A 767 -63.38 -9.34 -7.54
C LYS A 767 -64.37 -9.66 -6.45
N ILE A 768 -63.99 -10.46 -5.48
CA ILE A 768 -64.73 -10.86 -4.27
C ILE A 768 -64.11 -10.15 -3.09
N SER A 769 -64.82 -9.27 -2.43
CA SER A 769 -64.28 -8.49 -1.32
C SER A 769 -65.05 -8.74 -0.04
N SER A 770 -64.36 -8.93 1.09
CA SER A 770 -64.90 -9.01 2.45
C SER A 770 -63.87 -8.40 3.43
N ASN A 771 -64.33 -7.63 4.40
CA ASN A 771 -63.56 -7.06 5.52
C ASN A 771 -62.23 -6.36 5.05
N ASN A 772 -62.29 -5.53 3.99
CA ASN A 772 -61.16 -4.84 3.35
C ASN A 772 -60.15 -5.75 2.68
N GLU A 773 -60.43 -7.03 2.54
CA GLU A 773 -59.63 -7.95 1.75
C GLU A 773 -60.34 -8.28 0.43
N SER A 774 -59.63 -8.67 -0.61
CA SER A 774 -60.24 -9.00 -1.91
C SER A 774 -59.51 -10.18 -2.58
N LEU A 775 -60.30 -11.09 -3.17
CA LEU A 775 -59.87 -12.12 -4.11
C LEU A 775 -60.25 -11.73 -5.53
N VAL A 776 -59.40 -12.08 -6.47
CA VAL A 776 -59.62 -11.74 -7.87
C VAL A 776 -59.53 -12.98 -8.75
N TYR A 777 -60.55 -13.20 -9.59
CA TYR A 777 -60.64 -14.31 -10.50
C TYR A 777 -60.80 -13.85 -11.93
N LYS A 778 -60.18 -14.57 -12.84
CA LYS A 778 -60.36 -14.38 -14.26
C LYS A 778 -61.58 -15.16 -14.73
N LEU A 779 -62.54 -14.47 -15.36
CA LEU A 779 -63.69 -15.06 -16.04
C LEU A 779 -63.55 -14.89 -17.55
N ILE A 780 -64.08 -15.88 -18.27
CA ILE A 780 -64.10 -15.86 -19.74
C ILE A 780 -65.59 -15.94 -20.13
N LYS A 781 -66.04 -14.92 -20.86
CA LYS A 781 -67.39 -14.91 -21.47
C LYS A 781 -67.34 -15.37 -22.90
N GLU A 782 -68.14 -16.40 -23.24
CA GLU A 782 -68.38 -16.90 -24.59
C GLU A 782 -69.58 -16.28 -25.25
#